data_64f7bc681563910a666ada728f662bea
#
_entry.id   64f7bc681563910a666ada728f662bea
#
_cell.length_a   1.000
_cell.length_b   1.000
_cell.length_c   1.000
_cell.angle_alpha   90.00
_cell.angle_beta   90.00
_cell.angle_gamma   90.00
#
_symmetry.space_group_name_H-M   'P 1'
#
loop_
_entity.id
_entity.type
_entity.pdbx_description
1 polymer ?
#
loop_
_entity_poly.entity_id
_entity_poly.type
_entity_poly.pdbx_seq_one_letter_code
_entity_poly.pdbx_strand_id
1 'polypeptide(L)'
;MENEKLWGELRDRSHFVETHMDGLKRKRTGSYYTDLSLTDNMMEELLTHLKNGSKNISEYRFFEPCVGAGNFVFSYIKKVKEGFGINSQDARVLLDNIYVADINENAIKSYKKSLQMLVRSYWDISLPEEYFDSHVGTGLLVDVSADALDYIPLEKVFPGDISSKRFDIVVTNPPYKNLKAERGHYKSIDEYNKDQEKYSAIATIVAKEFKYSTDGVLNLYKLFVEEIIDKYSNDDAYISLLIPSSIMSDKTCEKLRTHILLDAKLISVKAIGEGSGYIDANQALCALLIKKGERTTNISIVKNYVGSMEGEAFVHVGDILNKNTGNAIVAVSEQEYLRLKKLRHFPIVKDLDFIINLRGELDLTAGKKNIVNEVTDYPLLRGRNIGYYRLVDTTERDFVSPEFVKATKKNKYIFEKRIICQQIANMHKERRVTFALAPENYVLGNSCNFITVENNQYGIDIYTLLGLFNTKIIDWLFRLTSSNNHINNYEIDCFPVPVNSRYLASISQKVREYLATGDASLIDDIEVLAEMAYGIVEEENRKSLEKQELLDRYYNCMTCILPGFTKTNAEKVLNGEEKISEFCNELDRFKKHVVQGMTKKYTSLYKGYILNHTTFKLSDLDLEMIKNVPQGGSWKDIPMETVEKSKRLKRITQTGGRTTLYGRIDYSKPSYTITTYFNRPGNGTYVHPVHERVISVREAARFQSFKDDYYFFGNKTQLLKQVGNAVPTVLAYQIGKMITEKTGCKKSIDLFCGAGGMTAGFKAAGIRSVLSNDIEESACVTLKINNPEIPVLCGDITKIETKDLIVKAAIEEGADLICGGPPCQGFSMAGFRAEDDPRNQLFRDFVDIVKGVNPKVIVFENVEGLLSFQGGKTYREVHTLFSELGYNTTGHTLMSNEYAVPQKRKRVILICTRNDLGINPEELYPKPITVSSEKQVTARETIADLENVECTETASYADCEESDILKFFKGKLSYKEYVEGRTQLTVETGELGNIVADQNGQLSFLI
;
A
#
# COMPACT_ATOMS: atom_id res chain seq x y z
N MET A 1 -18.15 53.92 -7.81
CA MET A 1 -17.26 55.07 -8.07
C MET A 1 -16.63 55.65 -6.80
N GLU A 2 -17.37 56.15 -5.80
CA GLU A 2 -16.76 56.71 -4.55
C GLU A 2 -15.98 55.67 -3.73
N ASN A 3 -16.51 54.50 -3.55
CA ASN A 3 -15.82 53.40 -2.89
C ASN A 3 -14.55 52.92 -3.62
N GLU A 4 -14.61 52.86 -4.96
CA GLU A 4 -13.41 52.44 -5.74
C GLU A 4 -12.28 53.47 -5.64
N LYS A 5 -12.65 54.78 -5.62
CA LYS A 5 -11.67 55.85 -5.43
C LYS A 5 -11.02 55.76 -4.05
N LEU A 6 -11.81 55.53 -2.99
CA LEU A 6 -11.31 55.35 -1.62
C LEU A 6 -10.30 54.17 -1.53
N TRP A 7 -10.67 53.02 -2.08
CA TRP A 7 -9.79 51.85 -2.08
C TRP A 7 -8.53 52.02 -2.92
N GLY A 8 -8.63 52.81 -4.01
CA GLY A 8 -7.47 53.25 -4.77
C GLY A 8 -6.51 54.12 -3.94
N GLU A 9 -7.04 55.10 -3.23
CA GLU A 9 -6.24 55.96 -2.36
C GLU A 9 -5.60 55.19 -1.18
N LEU A 10 -6.31 54.24 -0.59
CA LEU A 10 -5.76 53.38 0.47
C LEU A 10 -4.62 52.48 -0.04
N ARG A 11 -4.78 51.94 -1.24
CA ARG A 11 -3.75 51.13 -1.88
C ARG A 11 -2.49 51.94 -2.19
N ASP A 12 -2.68 53.16 -2.75
CA ASP A 12 -1.56 54.03 -3.07
C ASP A 12 -0.79 54.47 -1.83
N ARG A 13 -1.49 54.73 -0.70
CA ARG A 13 -0.84 55.03 0.58
C ARG A 13 -0.07 53.86 1.17
N SER A 14 -0.63 52.66 1.09
CA SER A 14 0.06 51.43 1.50
C SER A 14 1.33 51.24 0.68
N HIS A 15 1.23 51.34 -0.63
CA HIS A 15 2.36 51.23 -1.54
C HIS A 15 3.42 52.32 -1.32
N PHE A 16 3.00 53.54 -1.02
CA PHE A 16 3.90 54.65 -0.70
C PHE A 16 4.76 54.34 0.53
N VAL A 17 4.16 53.81 1.63
CA VAL A 17 4.90 53.42 2.85
C VAL A 17 5.91 52.34 2.54
N GLU A 18 5.55 51.40 1.70
CA GLU A 18 6.40 50.29 1.28
C GLU A 18 7.61 50.75 0.46
N THR A 19 7.39 51.57 -0.57
CA THR A 19 8.44 51.99 -1.52
C THR A 19 9.41 53.00 -0.95
N HIS A 20 8.98 53.80 0.04
CA HIS A 20 9.84 54.81 0.70
C HIS A 20 10.62 54.29 1.93
N MET A 21 10.49 53.03 2.23
CA MET A 21 11.34 52.40 3.24
C MET A 21 12.72 52.09 2.66
N ASP A 22 13.80 52.55 3.31
CA ASP A 22 15.20 52.19 2.92
C ASP A 22 15.35 50.69 2.83
N GLY A 23 15.83 50.15 1.70
CA GLY A 23 16.01 48.73 1.46
C GLY A 23 16.93 48.03 2.47
N LEU A 24 17.90 48.71 3.07
CA LEU A 24 18.71 48.18 4.16
C LEU A 24 17.93 48.12 5.47
N LYS A 25 17.09 49.10 5.76
CA LYS A 25 16.22 49.12 6.92
C LYS A 25 15.18 48.02 6.82
N ARG A 26 14.61 47.81 5.64
CA ARG A 26 13.64 46.72 5.35
C ARG A 26 14.26 45.35 5.60
N LYS A 27 15.48 45.10 5.12
CA LYS A 27 16.21 43.85 5.39
C LYS A 27 16.58 43.64 6.86
N ARG A 28 16.85 44.73 7.59
CA ARG A 28 17.16 44.67 9.03
C ARG A 28 15.94 44.42 9.90
N THR A 29 14.76 44.95 9.55
CA THR A 29 13.52 44.76 10.32
C THR A 29 12.77 43.51 9.91
N GLY A 30 12.94 42.99 8.67
CA GLY A 30 12.18 41.87 8.12
C GLY A 30 10.72 42.21 7.82
N SER A 31 10.40 43.52 7.62
CA SER A 31 9.04 44.02 7.43
C SER A 31 8.62 43.92 5.95
N TYR A 32 7.50 43.27 5.68
CA TYR A 32 6.89 43.13 4.35
C TYR A 32 5.41 43.49 4.44
N TYR A 33 4.93 44.27 3.47
CA TYR A 33 3.52 44.64 3.40
C TYR A 33 2.74 43.60 2.61
N THR A 34 1.47 43.38 3.02
CA THR A 34 0.59 42.40 2.43
C THR A 34 -0.39 43.07 1.44
N ASP A 35 -0.57 42.48 0.25
CA ASP A 35 -1.55 42.99 -0.72
C ASP A 35 -2.99 42.96 -0.18
N LEU A 36 -3.78 43.97 -0.49
CA LEU A 36 -5.17 44.07 -0.03
C LEU A 36 -6.06 42.91 -0.53
N SER A 37 -5.79 42.34 -1.69
CA SER A 37 -6.57 41.20 -2.17
C SER A 37 -6.37 39.94 -1.33
N LEU A 38 -5.16 39.69 -0.86
CA LEU A 38 -4.86 38.60 0.04
C LEU A 38 -5.48 38.82 1.42
N THR A 39 -5.35 40.04 1.97
CA THR A 39 -5.95 40.35 3.28
C THR A 39 -7.48 40.29 3.24
N ASP A 40 -8.12 40.71 2.14
CA ASP A 40 -9.56 40.56 1.92
C ASP A 40 -9.99 39.10 1.97
N ASN A 41 -9.25 38.21 1.29
CA ASN A 41 -9.54 36.77 1.26
C ASN A 41 -9.31 36.09 2.63
N MET A 42 -8.28 36.50 3.37
CA MET A 42 -8.01 35.97 4.72
C MET A 42 -9.10 36.43 5.71
N MET A 43 -9.55 37.68 5.60
CA MET A 43 -10.64 38.21 6.45
C MET A 43 -11.98 37.58 6.11
N GLU A 44 -12.28 37.35 4.84
CA GLU A 44 -13.51 36.69 4.42
C GLU A 44 -13.62 35.29 4.98
N GLU A 45 -12.54 34.49 4.91
CA GLU A 45 -12.48 33.15 5.52
C GLU A 45 -12.71 33.23 7.03
N LEU A 46 -11.96 34.07 7.74
CA LEU A 46 -12.10 34.26 9.20
C LEU A 46 -13.54 34.61 9.59
N LEU A 47 -14.14 35.60 8.92
CA LEU A 47 -15.50 36.07 9.20
C LEU A 47 -16.59 35.05 8.90
N THR A 48 -16.36 34.13 7.96
CA THR A 48 -17.26 33.01 7.69
C THR A 48 -17.43 32.11 8.93
N HIS A 49 -16.38 31.90 9.70
CA HIS A 49 -16.44 31.15 10.95
C HIS A 49 -17.11 31.91 12.10
N LEU A 50 -17.14 33.25 12.04
CA LEU A 50 -17.77 34.09 13.05
C LEU A 50 -19.27 34.33 12.82
N LYS A 51 -19.77 34.14 11.59
CA LYS A 51 -21.20 34.37 11.25
C LYS A 51 -22.17 33.54 12.09
N ASN A 52 -21.76 32.39 12.57
CA ASN A 52 -22.59 31.48 13.36
C ASN A 52 -22.29 31.58 14.87
N GLY A 53 -21.48 32.53 15.28
CA GLY A 53 -21.16 32.79 16.69
C GLY A 53 -22.32 33.44 17.44
N SER A 54 -22.37 33.28 18.76
CA SER A 54 -23.37 33.88 19.63
C SER A 54 -23.10 35.35 19.98
N LYS A 55 -21.92 35.87 19.71
CA LYS A 55 -21.45 37.21 20.02
C LYS A 55 -21.64 38.14 18.82
N ASN A 56 -22.08 39.40 19.07
CA ASN A 56 -22.17 40.38 17.99
C ASN A 56 -20.79 40.69 17.43
N ILE A 57 -20.67 40.81 16.09
CA ILE A 57 -19.38 41.02 15.42
C ILE A 57 -18.64 42.26 15.94
N SER A 58 -19.34 43.33 16.33
CA SER A 58 -18.76 44.55 16.88
C SER A 58 -18.14 44.38 18.28
N GLU A 59 -18.50 43.33 18.99
CA GLU A 59 -18.03 43.06 20.37
C GLU A 59 -16.75 42.22 20.40
N TYR A 60 -16.33 41.65 19.24
CA TYR A 60 -15.07 40.90 19.18
C TYR A 60 -13.87 41.83 19.28
N ARG A 61 -12.98 41.54 20.21
CA ARG A 61 -11.71 42.26 20.39
C ARG A 61 -10.70 41.80 19.37
N PHE A 62 -10.35 42.73 18.46
CA PHE A 62 -9.41 42.51 17.36
C PHE A 62 -8.01 43.06 17.69
N PHE A 63 -6.97 42.33 17.34
CA PHE A 63 -5.58 42.75 17.52
C PHE A 63 -4.72 42.48 16.30
N GLU A 64 -3.98 43.49 15.85
CA GLU A 64 -2.94 43.36 14.83
C GLU A 64 -1.61 43.88 15.38
N PRO A 65 -0.67 42.98 15.82
CA PRO A 65 0.59 43.36 16.46
C PRO A 65 1.66 43.89 15.49
N CYS A 66 1.44 43.88 14.17
CA CYS A 66 2.36 44.42 13.16
C CYS A 66 1.57 45.11 12.07
N VAL A 67 0.88 46.22 12.42
CA VAL A 67 -0.16 46.80 11.58
C VAL A 67 0.35 47.34 10.23
N GLY A 68 1.59 47.76 10.14
CA GLY A 68 2.13 48.33 8.93
C GLY A 68 1.28 49.50 8.43
N ALA A 69 0.82 49.45 7.18
CA ALA A 69 -0.09 50.42 6.60
C ALA A 69 -1.57 50.22 6.97
N GLY A 70 -1.94 49.06 7.61
CA GLY A 70 -3.29 48.75 8.10
C GLY A 70 -4.13 47.86 7.21
N ASN A 71 -3.55 47.16 6.25
CA ASN A 71 -4.30 46.41 5.26
C ASN A 71 -5.24 45.35 5.85
N PHE A 72 -4.82 44.63 6.88
CA PHE A 72 -5.69 43.65 7.58
C PHE A 72 -6.85 44.33 8.32
N VAL A 73 -6.61 45.45 9.00
CA VAL A 73 -7.65 46.19 9.69
C VAL A 73 -8.65 46.71 8.67
N PHE A 74 -8.17 47.28 7.57
CA PHE A 74 -9.06 47.82 6.52
C PHE A 74 -9.89 46.73 5.87
N SER A 75 -9.31 45.60 5.53
CA SER A 75 -10.02 44.43 5.04
C SER A 75 -11.04 43.89 6.05
N TYR A 76 -10.68 43.85 7.35
CA TYR A 76 -11.62 43.46 8.41
C TYR A 76 -12.84 44.40 8.46
N ILE A 77 -12.62 45.71 8.55
CA ILE A 77 -13.68 46.75 8.57
C ILE A 77 -14.56 46.67 7.31
N LYS A 78 -13.95 46.52 6.13
CA LYS A 78 -14.64 46.34 4.85
C LYS A 78 -15.57 45.14 4.87
N LYS A 79 -15.02 43.96 5.20
CA LYS A 79 -15.77 42.69 5.19
C LYS A 79 -16.85 42.64 6.27
N VAL A 80 -16.63 43.27 7.43
CA VAL A 80 -17.67 43.45 8.43
C VAL A 80 -18.79 44.36 7.96
N LYS A 81 -18.45 45.47 7.31
CA LYS A 81 -19.46 46.38 6.73
C LYS A 81 -20.30 45.70 5.63
N GLU A 82 -19.65 44.95 4.75
CA GLU A 82 -20.28 44.25 3.62
C GLU A 82 -21.09 43.04 4.07
N GLY A 83 -20.55 42.24 4.99
CA GLY A 83 -21.11 40.93 5.37
C GLY A 83 -22.10 40.95 6.54
N PHE A 84 -22.04 41.97 7.41
CA PHE A 84 -22.87 42.07 8.62
C PHE A 84 -23.76 43.32 8.65
N GLY A 85 -23.54 44.29 7.75
CA GLY A 85 -24.41 45.46 7.58
C GLY A 85 -24.53 46.34 8.82
N ILE A 86 -23.46 46.44 9.66
CA ILE A 86 -23.48 47.20 10.92
C ILE A 86 -23.75 48.68 10.72
N ASN A 87 -24.52 49.24 11.63
CA ASN A 87 -24.85 50.68 11.65
C ASN A 87 -23.73 51.52 12.33
N SER A 88 -23.88 52.86 12.38
CA SER A 88 -22.86 53.75 12.95
C SER A 88 -22.66 53.58 14.46
N GLN A 89 -23.67 53.11 15.20
CA GLN A 89 -23.55 52.83 16.65
C GLN A 89 -22.71 51.55 16.87
N ASP A 90 -23.06 50.49 16.14
CA ASP A 90 -22.29 49.22 16.21
C ASP A 90 -20.86 49.43 15.70
N ALA A 91 -20.65 50.31 14.71
CA ALA A 91 -19.33 50.65 14.22
C ALA A 91 -18.45 51.35 15.26
N ARG A 92 -19.05 52.17 16.15
CA ARG A 92 -18.29 52.75 17.29
C ARG A 92 -17.81 51.64 18.23
N VAL A 93 -18.68 50.70 18.60
CA VAL A 93 -18.31 49.54 19.43
C VAL A 93 -17.24 48.70 18.74
N LEU A 94 -17.35 48.49 17.41
CA LEU A 94 -16.33 47.77 16.64
C LEU A 94 -14.96 48.45 16.74
N LEU A 95 -14.92 49.77 16.54
CA LEU A 95 -13.70 50.56 16.57
C LEU A 95 -13.05 50.55 17.96
N ASP A 96 -13.84 50.70 19.03
CA ASP A 96 -13.39 50.62 20.41
C ASP A 96 -12.81 49.22 20.79
N ASN A 97 -12.99 48.21 19.93
CA ASN A 97 -12.45 46.86 20.10
C ASN A 97 -11.30 46.53 19.14
N ILE A 98 -10.81 47.51 18.33
CA ILE A 98 -9.68 47.32 17.41
C ILE A 98 -8.40 47.88 18.04
N TYR A 99 -7.42 47.04 18.27
CA TYR A 99 -6.11 47.39 18.79
C TYR A 99 -5.03 47.03 17.78
N VAL A 100 -4.03 47.89 17.65
CA VAL A 100 -2.93 47.70 16.70
C VAL A 100 -1.60 48.14 17.30
N ALA A 101 -0.49 47.52 16.82
CA ALA A 101 0.84 47.98 17.17
C ALA A 101 1.79 47.92 15.97
N ASP A 102 2.81 48.77 15.96
CA ASP A 102 3.95 48.71 15.03
C ASP A 102 5.17 49.45 15.60
N ILE A 103 6.37 49.09 15.14
CA ILE A 103 7.62 49.79 15.48
C ILE A 103 7.85 50.98 14.54
N ASN A 104 7.21 51.03 13.38
CA ASN A 104 7.44 52.04 12.38
C ASN A 104 6.46 53.20 12.52
N GLU A 105 6.91 54.32 13.10
CA GLU A 105 6.09 55.53 13.29
C GLU A 105 5.48 56.04 11.98
N ASN A 106 6.17 55.96 10.85
CA ASN A 106 5.64 56.42 9.57
C ASN A 106 4.48 55.56 9.09
N ALA A 107 4.58 54.21 9.33
CA ALA A 107 3.49 53.26 9.06
C ALA A 107 2.29 53.60 9.95
N ILE A 108 2.52 53.85 11.26
CA ILE A 108 1.46 54.28 12.20
C ILE A 108 0.80 55.59 11.75
N LYS A 109 1.57 56.61 11.34
CA LYS A 109 1.02 57.85 10.82
C LYS A 109 0.18 57.65 9.59
N SER A 110 0.58 56.78 8.67
CA SER A 110 -0.21 56.42 7.47
C SER A 110 -1.46 55.68 7.88
N TYR A 111 -1.37 54.67 8.76
CA TYR A 111 -2.51 53.93 9.31
C TYR A 111 -3.58 54.87 9.91
N LYS A 112 -3.19 55.72 10.83
CA LYS A 112 -4.11 56.68 11.51
C LYS A 112 -4.91 57.52 10.48
N LYS A 113 -4.24 58.08 9.46
CA LYS A 113 -4.89 58.84 8.38
C LYS A 113 -5.83 57.98 7.54
N SER A 114 -5.39 56.79 7.15
CA SER A 114 -6.17 55.87 6.31
C SER A 114 -7.39 55.34 7.04
N LEU A 115 -7.26 54.98 8.33
CA LEU A 115 -8.40 54.58 9.17
C LEU A 115 -9.43 55.70 9.28
N GLN A 116 -8.99 56.94 9.56
CA GLN A 116 -9.87 58.11 9.64
C GLN A 116 -10.67 58.33 8.34
N MET A 117 -9.99 58.18 7.17
CA MET A 117 -10.66 58.29 5.85
C MET A 117 -11.72 57.20 5.67
N LEU A 118 -11.37 55.95 5.99
CA LEU A 118 -12.25 54.80 5.84
C LEU A 118 -13.50 54.90 6.70
N VAL A 119 -13.35 55.17 8.00
CA VAL A 119 -14.49 55.22 8.94
C VAL A 119 -15.40 56.45 8.69
N ARG A 120 -14.80 57.54 8.23
CA ARG A 120 -15.59 58.74 7.83
C ARG A 120 -16.42 58.42 6.57
N SER A 121 -15.82 57.72 5.60
CA SER A 121 -16.55 57.33 4.38
C SER A 121 -17.68 56.34 4.64
N TYR A 122 -17.46 55.38 5.53
CA TYR A 122 -18.40 54.28 5.75
C TYR A 122 -19.54 54.63 6.70
N TRP A 123 -19.25 55.42 7.75
CA TRP A 123 -20.20 55.68 8.85
C TRP A 123 -20.30 57.14 9.30
N ASP A 124 -19.61 58.07 8.64
CA ASP A 124 -19.47 59.46 9.05
C ASP A 124 -18.93 59.64 10.49
N ILE A 125 -17.97 58.75 10.87
CA ILE A 125 -17.34 58.78 12.19
C ILE A 125 -16.02 59.54 12.09
N SER A 126 -15.81 60.50 13.06
CA SER A 126 -14.50 61.14 13.29
C SER A 126 -13.89 60.58 14.55
N LEU A 127 -12.65 60.09 14.48
CA LEU A 127 -11.90 59.51 15.60
C LEU A 127 -11.04 60.62 16.23
N PRO A 128 -11.19 60.91 17.55
CA PRO A 128 -10.33 61.86 18.24
C PRO A 128 -8.91 61.33 18.42
N GLU A 129 -7.93 62.16 18.77
CA GLU A 129 -6.55 61.77 18.97
C GLU A 129 -6.42 60.82 20.18
N GLU A 130 -7.21 60.99 21.23
CA GLU A 130 -7.27 60.14 22.41
C GLU A 130 -7.62 58.68 22.07
N TYR A 131 -8.40 58.44 20.98
CA TYR A 131 -8.67 57.12 20.48
C TYR A 131 -7.35 56.44 20.04
N PHE A 132 -6.54 57.17 19.28
CA PHE A 132 -5.29 56.61 18.78
C PHE A 132 -4.24 56.38 19.90
N ASP A 133 -4.24 57.21 20.93
CA ASP A 133 -3.36 57.08 22.07
C ASP A 133 -3.66 55.80 22.89
N SER A 134 -4.94 55.38 22.89
CA SER A 134 -5.36 54.19 23.64
C SER A 134 -5.38 52.90 22.81
N HIS A 135 -5.47 52.96 21.47
CA HIS A 135 -5.67 51.82 20.59
C HIS A 135 -4.47 51.52 19.67
N VAL A 136 -3.47 52.40 19.61
CA VAL A 136 -2.29 52.26 18.76
C VAL A 136 -1.01 52.25 19.59
N GLY A 137 -0.42 51.06 19.73
CA GLY A 137 0.84 50.85 20.45
C GLY A 137 2.06 51.09 19.55
N THR A 138 3.17 51.50 20.18
CA THR A 138 4.47 51.62 19.50
C THR A 138 5.45 50.62 20.07
N GLY A 139 5.96 49.72 19.24
CA GLY A 139 6.95 48.71 19.64
C GLY A 139 6.66 47.33 19.09
N LEU A 140 7.56 46.41 19.30
CA LEU A 140 7.51 45.02 18.87
C LEU A 140 7.99 44.09 20.01
N LEU A 141 7.71 42.78 19.85
CA LEU A 141 8.18 41.71 20.74
C LEU A 141 9.71 41.76 20.95
N VAL A 142 10.45 41.97 19.87
CA VAL A 142 11.88 42.19 19.88
C VAL A 142 12.21 43.42 19.07
N ASP A 143 12.73 44.46 19.72
CA ASP A 143 13.20 45.65 19.02
C ASP A 143 14.58 45.39 18.44
N VAL A 144 14.65 45.45 17.09
CA VAL A 144 15.89 45.28 16.31
C VAL A 144 16.37 46.59 15.70
N SER A 145 15.96 47.71 16.26
CA SER A 145 16.44 49.05 15.85
C SER A 145 17.95 49.20 15.99
N ALA A 146 18.56 50.15 15.24
CA ALA A 146 19.99 50.21 15.10
C ALA A 146 20.77 50.45 16.44
N ASP A 147 20.11 51.04 17.44
CA ASP A 147 20.76 51.49 18.67
C ASP A 147 20.46 50.64 19.92
N ALA A 148 19.45 49.78 19.89
CA ALA A 148 19.12 48.91 21.01
C ALA A 148 18.47 47.57 20.50
N LEU A 149 19.18 46.47 20.71
CA LEU A 149 18.68 45.13 20.46
C LEU A 149 18.22 44.53 21.78
N ASP A 150 17.06 44.97 22.25
CA ASP A 150 16.47 44.51 23.50
C ASP A 150 15.25 43.63 23.21
N TYR A 151 15.04 42.64 24.07
CA TYR A 151 13.78 41.88 24.09
C TYR A 151 12.73 42.66 24.86
N ILE A 152 11.64 43.04 24.15
CA ILE A 152 10.52 43.78 24.76
C ILE A 152 9.25 42.93 24.64
N PRO A 153 8.73 42.35 25.71
CA PRO A 153 7.45 41.65 25.70
C PRO A 153 6.34 42.55 25.20
N LEU A 154 5.43 41.99 24.42
CA LEU A 154 4.34 42.72 23.77
C LEU A 154 3.42 43.43 24.80
N GLU A 155 3.33 42.89 26.03
CA GLU A 155 2.61 43.53 27.16
C GLU A 155 3.10 44.94 27.50
N LYS A 156 4.37 45.25 27.19
CA LYS A 156 4.96 46.59 27.42
C LYS A 156 4.63 47.60 26.31
N VAL A 157 4.07 47.13 25.20
CA VAL A 157 3.75 47.97 24.03
C VAL A 157 2.54 48.88 24.32
N PHE A 158 1.62 48.39 25.14
CA PHE A 158 0.41 49.14 25.54
C PHE A 158 0.51 49.55 27.01
N PRO A 159 0.49 50.85 27.33
CA PRO A 159 0.44 51.30 28.72
C PRO A 159 -0.94 51.04 29.34
N GLY A 160 -0.98 50.55 30.59
CA GLY A 160 -2.19 50.40 31.37
C GLY A 160 -2.89 49.06 31.26
N ASP A 161 -4.20 49.02 31.53
CA ASP A 161 -5.06 47.82 31.64
C ASP A 161 -5.14 46.91 30.37
N ILE A 162 -4.64 47.40 29.24
CA ILE A 162 -4.69 46.64 27.97
C ILE A 162 -3.71 45.48 27.97
N SER A 163 -2.58 45.61 28.65
CA SER A 163 -1.56 44.56 28.74
C SER A 163 -2.06 43.27 29.40
N SER A 164 -3.12 43.34 30.21
CA SER A 164 -3.75 42.17 30.86
C SER A 164 -4.91 41.59 30.06
N LYS A 165 -5.32 42.22 28.95
CA LYS A 165 -6.49 41.79 28.17
C LYS A 165 -6.07 40.84 27.02
N ARG A 166 -6.86 39.78 26.82
CA ARG A 166 -6.73 38.86 25.67
C ARG A 166 -7.71 39.20 24.57
N PHE A 167 -7.41 38.78 23.36
CA PHE A 167 -8.16 39.13 22.15
C PHE A 167 -8.92 37.93 21.58
N ASP A 168 -10.08 38.20 20.96
CA ASP A 168 -10.91 37.20 20.31
C ASP A 168 -10.47 36.92 18.87
N ILE A 169 -9.87 37.92 18.23
CA ILE A 169 -9.35 37.86 16.87
C ILE A 169 -7.93 38.43 16.88
N VAL A 170 -6.97 37.66 16.43
CA VAL A 170 -5.59 38.12 16.21
C VAL A 170 -5.18 37.85 14.76
N VAL A 171 -4.80 38.92 14.07
CA VAL A 171 -4.39 38.83 12.66
C VAL A 171 -3.04 39.50 12.49
N THR A 172 -2.09 38.87 11.78
CA THR A 172 -0.80 39.53 11.55
C THR A 172 0.01 38.89 10.43
N ASN A 173 0.86 39.72 9.85
CA ASN A 173 2.04 39.33 9.07
C ASN A 173 3.28 39.74 9.88
N PRO A 174 3.81 38.87 10.77
CA PRO A 174 4.93 39.22 11.64
C PRO A 174 6.25 39.36 10.87
N PRO A 175 7.27 40.08 11.39
CA PRO A 175 8.53 40.25 10.69
C PRO A 175 9.32 38.93 10.57
N TYR A 176 9.83 38.62 9.34
CA TYR A 176 10.61 37.41 9.04
C TYR A 176 12.11 37.67 9.24
N LYS A 177 12.53 37.84 10.46
CA LYS A 177 13.93 38.18 10.83
C LYS A 177 14.60 37.10 11.65
N ASN A 178 15.71 36.57 11.13
CA ASN A 178 16.62 35.76 11.94
C ASN A 178 17.36 36.60 12.99
N LEU A 179 17.34 36.14 14.23
CA LEU A 179 18.03 36.77 15.35
C LEU A 179 19.49 36.28 15.42
N LYS A 180 20.23 36.54 14.36
CA LYS A 180 21.68 36.28 14.26
C LYS A 180 22.35 37.35 13.42
N ALA A 181 23.61 37.67 13.75
CA ALA A 181 24.44 38.53 12.92
C ALA A 181 24.85 37.80 11.63
N GLU A 182 24.67 38.43 10.47
CA GLU A 182 25.11 37.91 9.17
C GLU A 182 26.26 38.74 8.63
N ARG A 183 27.45 38.16 8.56
CA ARG A 183 28.70 38.88 8.26
C ARG A 183 28.64 39.82 7.06
N GLY A 184 27.91 39.44 6.02
CA GLY A 184 27.71 40.23 4.78
C GLY A 184 26.94 41.53 4.95
N HIS A 185 26.28 41.75 6.10
CA HIS A 185 25.50 42.95 6.39
C HIS A 185 26.27 44.03 7.15
N TYR A 186 27.56 43.78 7.48
CA TYR A 186 28.39 44.66 8.29
C TYR A 186 29.63 45.14 7.56
N LYS A 187 29.96 46.42 7.70
CA LYS A 187 31.17 47.01 7.14
C LYS A 187 32.43 46.68 7.91
N SER A 188 32.34 46.52 9.25
CA SER A 188 33.44 46.17 10.10
C SER A 188 33.24 44.86 10.88
N ILE A 189 34.34 44.22 11.33
CA ILE A 189 34.30 43.02 12.13
C ILE A 189 33.80 43.32 13.54
N ASP A 190 34.09 44.51 14.06
CA ASP A 190 33.71 44.92 15.41
C ASP A 190 32.21 45.16 15.55
N GLU A 191 31.60 45.79 14.54
CA GLU A 191 30.12 45.89 14.46
C GLU A 191 29.46 44.51 14.40
N TYR A 192 30.00 43.61 13.59
CA TYR A 192 29.50 42.22 13.50
C TYR A 192 29.59 41.50 14.85
N ASN A 193 30.73 41.57 15.52
CA ASN A 193 30.94 40.92 16.83
C ASN A 193 30.02 41.51 17.90
N LYS A 194 29.86 42.84 17.95
CA LYS A 194 28.95 43.52 18.87
C LYS A 194 27.51 43.09 18.72
N ASP A 195 27.01 42.97 17.49
CA ASP A 195 25.66 42.50 17.22
C ASP A 195 25.51 40.99 17.48
N GLN A 196 26.56 40.20 17.26
CA GLN A 196 26.55 38.78 17.59
C GLN A 196 26.41 38.56 19.11
N GLU A 197 27.11 39.37 19.95
CA GLU A 197 26.98 39.33 21.41
C GLU A 197 25.57 39.73 21.86
N LYS A 198 24.98 40.78 21.28
CA LYS A 198 23.61 41.21 21.54
C LYS A 198 22.58 40.13 21.20
N TYR A 199 22.69 39.49 20.00
CA TYR A 199 21.78 38.39 19.61
C TYR A 199 21.94 37.17 20.54
N SER A 200 23.16 36.89 21.02
CA SER A 200 23.39 35.85 22.02
C SER A 200 22.72 36.13 23.35
N ALA A 201 22.75 37.39 23.80
CA ALA A 201 22.05 37.84 25.02
C ALA A 201 20.54 37.70 24.87
N ILE A 202 19.98 38.16 23.75
CA ILE A 202 18.55 38.01 23.41
C ILE A 202 18.15 36.51 23.39
N ALA A 203 18.96 35.66 22.77
CA ALA A 203 18.71 34.22 22.73
C ALA A 203 18.63 33.59 24.12
N THR A 204 19.42 34.06 25.06
CA THR A 204 19.43 33.62 26.47
C THR A 204 18.14 34.00 27.20
N ILE A 205 17.61 35.19 26.93
CA ILE A 205 16.33 35.66 27.50
C ILE A 205 15.18 34.87 26.88
N VAL A 206 15.15 34.76 25.54
CA VAL A 206 14.13 34.04 24.79
C VAL A 206 14.06 32.57 25.20
N ALA A 207 15.18 31.90 25.42
CA ALA A 207 15.20 30.50 25.84
C ALA A 207 14.55 30.24 27.21
N LYS A 208 14.40 31.28 28.06
CA LYS A 208 13.70 31.17 29.35
C LYS A 208 12.20 31.39 29.23
N GLU A 209 11.78 32.24 28.28
CA GLU A 209 10.39 32.70 28.13
C GLU A 209 9.60 31.80 27.17
N PHE A 210 10.24 31.19 26.16
CA PHE A 210 9.62 30.45 25.09
C PHE A 210 9.95 28.94 25.16
N LYS A 211 8.96 28.09 24.82
CA LYS A 211 9.09 26.63 24.91
C LYS A 211 9.15 25.96 23.54
N TYR A 212 8.45 26.49 22.55
CA TYR A 212 8.16 25.82 21.28
C TYR A 212 8.91 26.41 20.09
N SER A 213 9.34 27.69 20.19
CA SER A 213 9.93 28.46 19.08
C SER A 213 11.45 28.62 19.14
N THR A 214 12.12 27.95 20.10
CA THR A 214 13.55 28.13 20.36
C THR A 214 14.50 27.20 19.61
N ASP A 215 14.00 26.22 18.91
CA ASP A 215 14.85 25.25 18.18
C ASP A 215 15.49 25.88 16.94
N GLY A 216 16.78 25.60 16.75
CA GLY A 216 17.58 26.11 15.63
C GLY A 216 17.89 27.60 15.69
N VAL A 217 17.93 28.26 14.53
CA VAL A 217 18.12 29.75 14.49
C VAL A 217 16.82 30.41 14.92
N LEU A 218 16.91 31.27 15.92
CA LEU A 218 15.77 32.06 16.36
C LEU A 218 15.26 32.96 15.23
N ASN A 219 13.93 32.98 15.02
CA ASN A 219 13.30 33.86 14.06
C ASN A 219 12.11 34.57 14.71
N LEU A 220 11.95 35.86 14.47
CA LEU A 220 10.90 36.66 15.07
C LEU A 220 9.51 36.09 14.87
N TYR A 221 9.16 35.63 13.63
CA TYR A 221 7.82 35.12 13.39
C TYR A 221 7.46 33.93 14.27
N LYS A 222 8.44 33.05 14.59
CA LYS A 222 8.18 31.91 15.48
C LYS A 222 7.81 32.38 16.89
N LEU A 223 8.50 33.38 17.40
CA LEU A 223 8.24 33.96 18.70
C LEU A 223 6.86 34.64 18.74
N PHE A 224 6.51 35.36 17.68
CA PHE A 224 5.17 35.98 17.56
C PHE A 224 4.08 34.92 17.58
N VAL A 225 4.23 33.82 16.84
CA VAL A 225 3.22 32.75 16.78
C VAL A 225 2.98 32.14 18.15
N GLU A 226 4.05 31.80 18.90
CA GLU A 226 3.94 31.24 20.26
C GLU A 226 3.30 32.25 21.23
N GLU A 227 3.74 33.49 21.25
CA GLU A 227 3.20 34.55 22.11
C GLU A 227 1.71 34.80 21.83
N ILE A 228 1.32 34.91 20.58
CA ILE A 228 -0.06 35.13 20.17
C ILE A 228 -0.97 33.99 20.67
N ILE A 229 -0.56 32.74 20.46
CA ILE A 229 -1.35 31.60 20.89
C ILE A 229 -1.43 31.53 22.43
N ASP A 230 -0.31 31.64 23.12
CA ASP A 230 -0.26 31.38 24.55
C ASP A 230 -0.71 32.54 25.41
N LYS A 231 -0.34 33.79 25.05
CA LYS A 231 -0.51 34.96 25.95
C LYS A 231 -1.62 35.92 25.49
N TYR A 232 -1.78 36.18 24.19
CA TYR A 232 -2.65 37.26 23.70
C TYR A 232 -4.03 36.82 23.20
N SER A 233 -4.24 35.54 23.00
CA SER A 233 -5.52 35.01 22.52
C SER A 233 -6.41 34.48 23.64
N ASN A 234 -7.71 34.78 23.58
CA ASN A 234 -8.74 34.13 24.39
C ASN A 234 -8.85 32.64 24.06
N ASP A 235 -9.48 31.84 24.90
CA ASP A 235 -9.55 30.39 24.70
C ASP A 235 -10.35 29.98 23.44
N ASP A 236 -11.28 30.82 22.98
CA ASP A 236 -12.04 30.60 21.72
C ASP A 236 -11.59 31.51 20.58
N ALA A 237 -10.41 32.10 20.69
CA ALA A 237 -9.92 33.08 19.72
C ALA A 237 -9.64 32.48 18.34
N TYR A 238 -9.90 33.27 17.29
CA TYR A 238 -9.45 33.00 15.94
C TYR A 238 -8.16 33.77 15.65
N ILE A 239 -7.18 33.06 15.11
CA ILE A 239 -5.85 33.58 14.82
C ILE A 239 -5.58 33.37 13.33
N SER A 240 -5.37 34.46 12.59
CA SER A 240 -5.07 34.42 11.15
C SER A 240 -3.66 34.96 10.91
N LEU A 241 -2.77 34.09 10.43
CA LEU A 241 -1.33 34.38 10.31
C LEU A 241 -0.86 34.24 8.88
N LEU A 242 -0.05 35.20 8.42
CA LEU A 242 0.70 35.08 7.19
C LEU A 242 2.18 34.95 7.51
N ILE A 243 2.75 33.77 7.32
CA ILE A 243 4.10 33.42 7.82
C ILE A 243 4.89 32.59 6.80
N PRO A 244 6.22 32.47 6.96
CA PRO A 244 7.03 31.60 6.10
C PRO A 244 6.54 30.14 6.08
N SER A 245 6.49 29.54 4.89
CA SER A 245 6.09 28.14 4.71
C SER A 245 7.01 27.13 5.42
N SER A 246 8.18 27.55 5.91
CA SER A 246 9.07 26.75 6.75
C SER A 246 8.37 26.20 8.01
N ILE A 247 7.33 26.89 8.52
CA ILE A 247 6.48 26.37 9.62
C ILE A 247 5.87 25.02 9.28
N MET A 248 5.60 24.73 8.02
CA MET A 248 4.92 23.51 7.58
C MET A 248 5.81 22.27 7.67
N SER A 249 7.11 22.38 7.36
CA SER A 249 7.96 21.18 7.19
C SER A 249 9.35 21.28 7.83
N ASP A 250 9.87 22.48 8.15
CA ASP A 250 11.21 22.61 8.74
C ASP A 250 11.27 21.92 10.12
N LYS A 251 12.34 21.16 10.34
CA LYS A 251 12.59 20.45 11.61
C LYS A 251 12.72 21.39 12.79
N THR A 252 13.27 22.58 12.58
CA THR A 252 13.38 23.60 13.65
C THR A 252 12.05 24.22 14.08
N CYS A 253 10.97 23.92 13.35
CA CYS A 253 9.61 24.33 13.68
C CYS A 253 8.77 23.17 14.25
N GLU A 254 9.33 21.99 14.44
CA GLU A 254 8.60 20.78 14.86
C GLU A 254 7.80 20.99 16.15
N LYS A 255 8.41 21.58 17.18
CA LYS A 255 7.75 21.82 18.47
C LYS A 255 6.60 22.81 18.35
N LEU A 256 6.84 23.93 17.65
CA LEU A 256 5.82 24.97 17.45
C LEU A 256 4.65 24.44 16.58
N ARG A 257 4.97 23.70 15.53
CA ARG A 257 3.97 23.05 14.68
C ARG A 257 3.15 22.03 15.47
N THR A 258 3.81 21.22 16.30
CA THR A 258 3.13 20.24 17.16
C THR A 258 2.20 20.94 18.15
N HIS A 259 2.63 22.05 18.74
CA HIS A 259 1.82 22.88 19.62
C HIS A 259 0.56 23.39 18.90
N ILE A 260 0.69 23.93 17.69
CA ILE A 260 -0.44 24.38 16.86
C ILE A 260 -1.42 23.22 16.56
N LEU A 261 -0.91 22.02 16.29
CA LEU A 261 -1.74 20.88 15.90
C LEU A 261 -2.46 20.19 17.07
N LEU A 262 -1.84 20.18 18.27
CA LEU A 262 -2.35 19.42 19.43
C LEU A 262 -3.05 20.28 20.48
N ASP A 263 -2.60 21.53 20.65
CA ASP A 263 -3.09 22.44 21.69
C ASP A 263 -4.01 23.53 21.13
N ALA A 264 -4.09 23.63 19.79
CA ALA A 264 -5.05 24.45 19.08
C ALA A 264 -5.64 23.70 17.89
N LYS A 265 -6.64 24.29 17.21
CA LYS A 265 -7.25 23.75 15.99
C LYS A 265 -6.75 24.52 14.78
N LEU A 266 -5.87 23.94 14.02
CA LEU A 266 -5.52 24.43 12.68
C LEU A 266 -6.69 24.14 11.73
N ILE A 267 -7.39 25.19 11.30
CA ILE A 267 -8.56 25.10 10.45
C ILE A 267 -8.14 24.98 8.98
N SER A 268 -7.26 25.90 8.52
CA SER A 268 -6.83 25.94 7.14
C SER A 268 -5.37 26.35 6.97
N VAL A 269 -4.80 25.90 5.85
CA VAL A 269 -3.46 26.23 5.35
C VAL A 269 -3.55 26.60 3.87
N LYS A 270 -3.20 27.81 3.51
CA LYS A 270 -3.07 28.25 2.11
C LYS A 270 -1.58 28.41 1.79
N ALA A 271 -0.99 27.50 1.02
CA ALA A 271 0.41 27.58 0.62
C ALA A 271 0.57 28.55 -0.57
N ILE A 272 1.41 29.56 -0.40
CA ILE A 272 1.65 30.63 -1.35
C ILE A 272 3.08 30.51 -1.87
N GLY A 273 3.24 30.27 -3.17
CA GLY A 273 4.55 30.12 -3.82
C GLY A 273 5.37 31.41 -3.88
N GLU A 274 6.68 31.27 -4.06
CA GLU A 274 7.57 32.40 -4.35
C GLU A 274 7.11 33.11 -5.63
N GLY A 275 7.20 34.45 -5.64
CA GLY A 275 6.82 35.25 -6.82
C GLY A 275 5.33 35.35 -7.10
N SER A 276 4.47 35.02 -6.13
CA SER A 276 2.99 35.12 -6.27
C SER A 276 2.44 36.53 -6.50
N GLY A 277 3.24 37.55 -6.24
CA GLY A 277 2.81 38.95 -6.34
C GLY A 277 2.09 39.50 -5.11
N TYR A 278 1.73 38.66 -4.15
CA TYR A 278 1.03 39.10 -2.92
C TYR A 278 1.94 39.80 -1.91
N ILE A 279 3.23 39.48 -1.93
CA ILE A 279 4.23 40.07 -1.07
C ILE A 279 5.55 40.15 -1.83
N ASP A 280 6.26 41.29 -1.66
CA ASP A 280 7.61 41.47 -2.22
C ASP A 280 8.66 40.77 -1.34
N ALA A 281 8.48 39.46 -1.12
CA ALA A 281 9.41 38.58 -0.42
C ALA A 281 9.89 37.44 -1.32
N ASN A 282 11.18 37.22 -1.38
CA ASN A 282 11.78 36.11 -2.11
C ASN A 282 11.75 34.79 -1.29
N GLN A 283 10.59 34.44 -0.76
CA GLN A 283 10.39 33.17 -0.05
C GLN A 283 8.92 32.74 -0.10
N ALA A 284 8.70 31.44 -0.05
CA ALA A 284 7.37 30.86 0.01
C ALA A 284 6.72 31.12 1.38
N LEU A 285 5.43 31.42 1.37
CA LEU A 285 4.63 31.76 2.54
C LEU A 285 3.46 30.80 2.70
N CYS A 286 2.81 30.85 3.86
CA CYS A 286 1.50 30.25 4.07
C CYS A 286 0.61 31.15 4.92
N ALA A 287 -0.68 31.19 4.57
CA ALA A 287 -1.69 31.76 5.44
C ALA A 287 -2.33 30.63 6.26
N LEU A 288 -2.35 30.81 7.58
CA LEU A 288 -2.91 29.87 8.54
C LEU A 288 -4.15 30.49 9.20
N LEU A 289 -5.21 29.71 9.36
CA LEU A 289 -6.33 30.03 10.22
C LEU A 289 -6.38 29.03 11.38
N ILE A 290 -6.29 29.54 12.60
CA ILE A 290 -6.21 28.73 13.83
C ILE A 290 -7.33 29.14 14.77
N LYS A 291 -7.94 28.20 15.48
CA LYS A 291 -8.86 28.44 16.60
C LYS A 291 -8.22 27.89 17.87
N LYS A 292 -8.10 28.72 18.89
CA LYS A 292 -7.63 28.31 20.22
C LYS A 292 -8.72 27.52 20.97
N GLY A 293 -8.36 26.69 21.94
CA GLY A 293 -9.28 25.94 22.79
C GLY A 293 -9.88 24.66 22.20
N GLU A 294 -9.67 24.41 20.91
CA GLU A 294 -10.06 23.15 20.25
C GLU A 294 -8.82 22.39 19.76
N ARG A 295 -8.98 21.10 19.46
CA ARG A 295 -7.92 20.30 18.85
C ARG A 295 -8.14 20.14 17.36
N THR A 296 -7.05 20.07 16.63
CA THR A 296 -7.10 19.80 15.19
C THR A 296 -7.61 18.40 14.90
N THR A 297 -8.57 18.27 14.00
CA THR A 297 -9.07 16.99 13.49
C THR A 297 -8.82 16.88 11.99
N ASN A 298 -9.38 17.79 11.20
CA ASN A 298 -9.15 17.92 9.76
C ASN A 298 -8.68 19.34 9.47
N ILE A 299 -7.82 19.45 8.47
CA ILE A 299 -7.24 20.71 8.01
C ILE A 299 -7.62 20.88 6.54
N SER A 300 -8.19 22.04 6.20
CA SER A 300 -8.32 22.45 4.80
C SER A 300 -6.95 22.92 4.30
N ILE A 301 -6.45 22.33 3.22
CA ILE A 301 -5.16 22.68 2.63
C ILE A 301 -5.36 23.07 1.17
N VAL A 302 -4.90 24.27 0.80
CA VAL A 302 -4.87 24.74 -0.58
C VAL A 302 -3.41 24.84 -1.02
N LYS A 303 -3.04 23.99 -1.99
CA LYS A 303 -1.72 24.02 -2.64
C LYS A 303 -1.70 25.10 -3.72
N ASN A 304 -0.63 25.90 -3.76
CA ASN A 304 -0.45 26.97 -4.76
C ASN A 304 -1.61 27.99 -4.78
N TYR A 305 -1.94 28.54 -3.60
CA TYR A 305 -3.02 29.49 -3.46
C TYR A 305 -2.79 30.75 -4.32
N VAL A 306 -3.76 31.09 -5.16
CA VAL A 306 -3.75 32.24 -6.08
C VAL A 306 -5.06 33.06 -5.99
N GLY A 307 -5.69 33.08 -4.82
CA GLY A 307 -6.93 33.84 -4.58
C GLY A 307 -8.22 33.02 -4.66
N SER A 308 -8.14 31.72 -4.96
CA SER A 308 -9.30 30.81 -4.97
C SER A 308 -9.04 29.57 -4.11
N MET A 309 -10.12 28.88 -3.70
CA MET A 309 -10.06 27.60 -2.98
C MET A 309 -9.98 26.39 -3.93
N GLU A 310 -9.69 26.61 -5.20
CA GLU A 310 -9.54 25.53 -6.19
C GLU A 310 -8.41 24.58 -5.78
N GLY A 311 -8.69 23.30 -5.84
CA GLY A 311 -7.73 22.25 -5.40
C GLY A 311 -7.60 22.09 -3.89
N GLU A 312 -8.58 22.54 -3.11
CA GLU A 312 -8.66 22.30 -1.67
C GLU A 312 -8.67 20.79 -1.35
N ALA A 313 -7.89 20.39 -0.33
CA ALA A 313 -7.85 19.04 0.21
C ALA A 313 -8.15 19.05 1.71
N PHE A 314 -8.96 18.11 2.19
CA PHE A 314 -9.22 17.94 3.61
C PHE A 314 -8.35 16.82 4.17
N VAL A 315 -7.33 17.19 4.93
CA VAL A 315 -6.32 16.28 5.47
C VAL A 315 -6.60 16.00 6.94
N HIS A 316 -6.71 14.72 7.30
CA HIS A 316 -6.90 14.33 8.69
C HIS A 316 -5.59 14.49 9.49
N VAL A 317 -5.66 15.05 10.71
CA VAL A 317 -4.47 15.31 11.56
C VAL A 317 -3.66 14.05 11.84
N GLY A 318 -4.30 12.89 12.00
CA GLY A 318 -3.63 11.60 12.18
C GLY A 318 -2.68 11.24 11.02
N ASP A 319 -2.95 11.75 9.82
CA ASP A 319 -2.07 11.55 8.66
C ASP A 319 -0.88 12.52 8.65
N ILE A 320 -0.88 13.56 9.49
CA ILE A 320 0.20 14.53 9.65
C ILE A 320 1.10 14.15 10.84
N LEU A 321 0.51 13.67 11.94
CA LEU A 321 1.23 13.33 13.16
C LEU A 321 2.15 12.12 12.95
N ASN A 322 3.33 12.39 12.43
CA ASN A 322 4.40 11.43 12.21
C ASN A 322 5.72 11.98 12.74
N LYS A 323 6.22 11.38 13.81
CA LYS A 323 7.49 11.80 14.46
C LYS A 323 8.70 11.70 13.52
N ASN A 324 8.69 10.77 12.56
CA ASN A 324 9.80 10.61 11.61
C ASN A 324 9.89 11.80 10.64
N THR A 325 8.77 12.43 10.32
CA THR A 325 8.70 13.64 9.49
C THR A 325 8.62 14.93 10.31
N GLY A 326 8.75 14.88 11.65
CA GLY A 326 8.59 16.02 12.54
C GLY A 326 7.20 16.66 12.45
N ASN A 327 6.13 15.84 12.27
CA ASN A 327 4.75 16.26 12.10
C ASN A 327 4.55 17.27 10.96
N ALA A 328 5.26 17.09 9.84
CA ALA A 328 5.21 18.00 8.70
C ALA A 328 3.79 18.09 8.11
N ILE A 329 3.33 19.32 7.87
CA ILE A 329 2.10 19.63 7.14
C ILE A 329 2.46 19.76 5.66
N VAL A 330 1.96 18.86 4.83
CA VAL A 330 2.28 18.82 3.40
C VAL A 330 1.19 19.52 2.59
N ALA A 331 1.58 20.44 1.70
CA ALA A 331 0.65 21.08 0.78
C ALA A 331 0.36 20.15 -0.40
N VAL A 332 -0.82 19.54 -0.38
CA VAL A 332 -1.25 18.54 -1.37
C VAL A 332 -2.65 18.85 -1.90
N SER A 333 -2.92 18.46 -3.14
CA SER A 333 -4.28 18.36 -3.68
C SER A 333 -4.98 17.11 -3.14
N GLU A 334 -6.29 16.98 -3.34
CA GLU A 334 -7.05 15.80 -2.91
C GLU A 334 -6.49 14.51 -3.51
N GLN A 335 -6.17 14.48 -4.79
CA GLN A 335 -5.56 13.32 -5.46
C GLN A 335 -4.18 12.98 -4.90
N GLU A 336 -3.35 13.99 -4.65
CA GLU A 336 -2.04 13.81 -4.02
C GLU A 336 -2.17 13.32 -2.57
N TYR A 337 -3.19 13.75 -1.84
CA TYR A 337 -3.46 13.25 -0.50
C TYR A 337 -3.86 11.78 -0.49
N LEU A 338 -4.72 11.34 -1.41
CA LEU A 338 -5.06 9.93 -1.57
C LEU A 338 -3.83 9.08 -1.93
N ARG A 339 -2.95 9.59 -2.78
CA ARG A 339 -1.66 8.97 -3.12
C ARG A 339 -0.75 8.87 -1.89
N LEU A 340 -0.62 9.94 -1.12
CA LEU A 340 0.17 9.99 0.12
C LEU A 340 -0.34 8.97 1.16
N LYS A 341 -1.66 8.85 1.32
CA LYS A 341 -2.26 7.85 2.21
C LYS A 341 -1.86 6.43 1.84
N LYS A 342 -1.89 6.08 0.54
CA LYS A 342 -1.46 4.76 0.07
C LYS A 342 0.00 4.49 0.43
N LEU A 343 0.90 5.45 0.20
CA LEU A 343 2.32 5.30 0.50
C LEU A 343 2.60 5.10 2.01
N ARG A 344 1.82 5.73 2.87
CA ARG A 344 1.98 5.64 4.33
C ARG A 344 1.62 4.29 4.94
N HIS A 345 0.96 3.40 4.19
CA HIS A 345 0.68 2.04 4.63
C HIS A 345 1.89 1.10 4.51
N PHE A 346 2.93 1.50 3.79
CA PHE A 346 4.13 0.68 3.65
C PHE A 346 5.13 0.96 4.77
N PRO A 347 5.90 -0.05 5.22
CA PRO A 347 7.02 0.17 6.11
C PRO A 347 8.05 1.08 5.44
N ILE A 348 8.71 1.91 6.21
CA ILE A 348 9.76 2.81 5.74
C ILE A 348 11.14 2.18 5.90
N VAL A 349 12.14 2.70 5.19
CA VAL A 349 13.53 2.22 5.25
C VAL A 349 14.01 2.03 6.68
N LYS A 350 13.71 2.97 7.58
CA LYS A 350 14.11 2.93 9.00
C LYS A 350 13.55 1.73 9.77
N ASP A 351 12.39 1.23 9.38
CA ASP A 351 11.69 0.14 10.06
C ASP A 351 12.15 -1.24 9.55
N LEU A 352 13.05 -1.28 8.56
CA LEU A 352 13.50 -2.46 7.87
C LEU A 352 14.97 -2.75 8.19
N ASP A 353 15.22 -3.62 9.17
CA ASP A 353 16.56 -3.95 9.70
C ASP A 353 17.55 -4.44 8.62
N PHE A 354 17.06 -4.96 7.51
CA PHE A 354 17.87 -5.45 6.41
C PHE A 354 18.34 -4.33 5.45
N ILE A 355 17.84 -3.11 5.56
CA ILE A 355 18.26 -1.95 4.76
C ILE A 355 19.15 -1.06 5.61
N ILE A 356 20.40 -0.94 5.21
CA ILE A 356 21.38 -0.11 5.90
C ILE A 356 21.56 1.19 5.14
N ASN A 357 21.20 2.32 5.75
CA ASN A 357 21.34 3.67 5.20
C ASN A 357 22.38 4.47 5.99
N LEU A 358 23.52 4.76 5.37
CA LEU A 358 24.65 5.44 6.01
C LEU A 358 25.22 6.54 5.13
N ARG A 359 26.00 7.43 5.77
CA ARG A 359 26.82 8.43 5.10
C ARG A 359 28.15 7.83 4.67
N GLY A 360 28.76 8.36 3.61
CA GLY A 360 30.06 7.93 3.09
C GLY A 360 31.15 7.83 4.16
N GLU A 361 32.17 7.04 3.88
CA GLU A 361 33.20 6.62 4.83
C GLU A 361 34.20 7.74 5.15
N LEU A 362 34.55 8.54 4.13
CA LEU A 362 35.63 9.52 4.23
C LEU A 362 35.08 10.95 4.40
N ASP A 363 35.41 11.61 5.51
CA ASP A 363 35.21 13.05 5.63
C ASP A 363 36.23 13.79 4.74
N LEU A 364 35.72 14.50 3.72
CA LEU A 364 36.55 15.15 2.73
C LEU A 364 37.38 16.32 3.25
N THR A 365 37.01 16.87 4.41
CA THR A 365 37.72 17.98 5.08
C THR A 365 38.69 17.45 6.12
N ALA A 366 38.17 16.73 7.11
CA ALA A 366 38.97 16.20 8.22
C ALA A 366 39.88 15.04 7.78
N GLY A 367 39.42 14.22 6.82
CA GLY A 367 40.14 13.08 6.27
C GLY A 367 41.02 13.38 5.05
N LYS A 368 41.24 14.64 4.68
CA LYS A 368 41.96 15.05 3.45
C LYS A 368 43.35 14.39 3.30
N LYS A 369 44.04 14.10 4.38
CA LYS A 369 45.33 13.39 4.38
C LYS A 369 45.30 11.97 3.84
N ASN A 370 44.12 11.34 3.81
CA ASN A 370 43.95 9.98 3.29
C ASN A 370 43.58 9.96 1.80
N ILE A 371 43.40 11.13 1.17
CA ILE A 371 43.20 11.25 -0.27
C ILE A 371 44.60 11.35 -0.91
N VAL A 372 44.89 10.42 -1.82
CA VAL A 372 46.22 10.28 -2.46
C VAL A 372 46.07 10.47 -3.97
N ASN A 373 47.17 11.02 -4.60
CA ASN A 373 47.24 11.18 -6.03
C ASN A 373 47.74 9.92 -6.74
N GLU A 374 48.35 9.02 -5.97
CA GLU A 374 48.81 7.72 -6.52
C GLU A 374 47.60 6.78 -6.72
N VAL A 375 47.62 6.01 -7.78
CA VAL A 375 46.57 5.04 -8.11
C VAL A 375 46.59 3.92 -7.07
N THR A 376 45.50 3.73 -6.38
CA THR A 376 45.27 2.61 -5.48
C THR A 376 44.05 1.78 -5.94
N ASP A 377 43.81 0.64 -5.30
CA ASP A 377 42.63 -0.17 -5.57
C ASP A 377 41.28 0.47 -5.07
N TYR A 378 41.39 1.68 -4.48
CA TYR A 378 40.28 2.34 -3.81
C TYR A 378 39.99 3.73 -4.39
N PRO A 379 39.31 3.82 -5.53
CA PRO A 379 38.89 5.11 -6.10
C PRO A 379 37.87 5.81 -5.18
N LEU A 380 37.98 7.16 -5.10
CA LEU A 380 37.08 8.01 -4.32
C LEU A 380 35.89 8.50 -5.18
N LEU A 381 34.68 8.26 -4.71
CA LEU A 381 33.46 8.87 -5.25
C LEU A 381 32.98 10.04 -4.37
N ARG A 382 32.51 11.08 -5.04
CA ARG A 382 31.93 12.28 -4.45
C ARG A 382 30.50 12.47 -4.98
N GLY A 383 29.71 13.34 -4.34
CA GLY A 383 28.34 13.64 -4.77
C GLY A 383 28.24 14.03 -6.26
N ARG A 384 29.23 14.72 -6.82
CA ARG A 384 29.27 15.10 -8.24
C ARG A 384 29.34 13.91 -9.22
N ASN A 385 29.80 12.76 -8.75
CA ASN A 385 29.93 11.55 -9.56
C ASN A 385 28.63 10.73 -9.65
N ILE A 386 27.55 11.19 -9.02
CA ILE A 386 26.28 10.47 -8.93
C ILE A 386 25.32 11.00 -10.00
N GLY A 387 25.00 10.15 -10.96
CA GLY A 387 23.97 10.38 -11.96
C GLY A 387 22.74 9.51 -11.74
N TYR A 388 21.85 9.51 -12.70
CA TYR A 388 20.60 8.74 -12.67
C TYR A 388 20.89 7.27 -13.05
N TYR A 389 20.74 6.35 -12.11
CA TYR A 389 21.12 4.93 -12.15
C TYR A 389 22.63 4.64 -12.29
N ARG A 390 23.41 5.54 -12.84
CA ARG A 390 24.82 5.32 -13.22
C ARG A 390 25.73 6.41 -12.68
N LEU A 391 26.99 6.07 -12.53
CA LEU A 391 28.02 7.07 -12.23
C LEU A 391 28.31 7.95 -13.45
N VAL A 392 28.62 9.22 -13.20
CA VAL A 392 29.04 10.21 -14.20
C VAL A 392 30.39 10.81 -13.81
N ASP A 393 31.08 11.40 -14.76
CA ASP A 393 32.36 12.10 -14.56
C ASP A 393 33.40 11.28 -13.78
N THR A 394 33.61 10.02 -14.20
CA THR A 394 34.53 9.09 -13.54
C THR A 394 35.92 9.05 -14.16
N THR A 395 36.24 9.94 -15.10
CA THR A 395 37.52 9.99 -15.81
C THR A 395 38.65 10.57 -14.96
N GLU A 396 38.40 11.58 -14.15
CA GLU A 396 39.35 12.13 -13.18
C GLU A 396 39.01 11.57 -11.79
N ARG A 397 39.87 10.76 -11.21
CA ARG A 397 39.65 10.12 -9.90
C ARG A 397 40.73 10.46 -8.90
N ASP A 398 40.30 10.86 -7.72
CA ASP A 398 41.15 10.78 -6.54
C ASP A 398 41.11 9.34 -6.00
N PHE A 399 42.15 8.95 -5.28
CA PHE A 399 42.25 7.63 -4.66
C PHE A 399 42.38 7.78 -3.14
N VAL A 400 42.15 6.70 -2.42
CA VAL A 400 42.19 6.65 -0.96
C VAL A 400 43.28 5.67 -0.52
N SER A 401 43.97 6.01 0.59
CA SER A 401 45.05 5.17 1.10
C SER A 401 44.51 3.85 1.63
N PRO A 402 45.20 2.71 1.38
CA PRO A 402 44.83 1.39 1.92
C PRO A 402 44.77 1.36 3.46
N GLU A 403 45.58 2.19 4.15
CA GLU A 403 45.58 2.29 5.62
C GLU A 403 44.24 2.83 6.14
N PHE A 404 43.68 3.85 5.48
CA PHE A 404 42.35 4.34 5.82
C PHE A 404 41.29 3.26 5.63
N VAL A 405 41.31 2.55 4.51
CA VAL A 405 40.35 1.49 4.20
C VAL A 405 40.38 0.39 5.26
N LYS A 406 41.55 0.00 5.74
CA LYS A 406 41.72 -0.97 6.83
C LYS A 406 41.24 -0.45 8.17
N ALA A 407 41.39 0.83 8.44
CA ALA A 407 41.10 1.44 9.75
C ALA A 407 39.65 1.90 9.92
N THR A 408 38.90 2.15 8.84
CA THR A 408 37.53 2.64 8.91
C THR A 408 36.56 1.59 9.47
N LYS A 409 35.70 2.00 10.40
CA LYS A 409 34.64 1.13 10.95
C LYS A 409 33.62 0.66 9.89
N LYS A 410 33.60 1.31 8.73
CA LYS A 410 32.68 1.00 7.62
C LYS A 410 33.35 0.19 6.50
N ASN A 411 34.52 -0.42 6.78
CA ASN A 411 35.33 -1.07 5.75
C ASN A 411 34.57 -2.18 5.01
N LYS A 412 33.73 -2.96 5.70
CA LYS A 412 32.95 -4.05 5.08
C LYS A 412 32.11 -3.57 3.89
N TYR A 413 31.55 -2.36 3.98
CA TYR A 413 30.70 -1.82 2.92
C TYR A 413 31.47 -1.37 1.67
N ILE A 414 32.79 -1.13 1.78
CA ILE A 414 33.62 -0.77 0.63
C ILE A 414 33.73 -1.93 -0.36
N PHE A 415 33.67 -3.16 0.15
CA PHE A 415 33.80 -4.39 -0.65
C PHE A 415 32.45 -4.93 -1.17
N GLU A 416 31.37 -4.17 -1.01
CA GLU A 416 30.03 -4.55 -1.43
C GLU A 416 29.49 -3.55 -2.48
N LYS A 417 28.63 -4.06 -3.37
CA LYS A 417 27.83 -3.19 -4.26
C LYS A 417 26.82 -2.42 -3.44
N ARG A 418 26.73 -1.12 -3.66
CA ARG A 418 25.87 -0.20 -2.93
C ARG A 418 25.16 0.74 -3.87
N ILE A 419 23.94 1.18 -3.52
CA ILE A 419 23.34 2.32 -4.19
C ILE A 419 23.70 3.60 -3.41
N ILE A 420 24.02 4.65 -4.14
CA ILE A 420 24.53 5.90 -3.59
C ILE A 420 23.71 7.09 -4.07
N CYS A 421 23.52 8.07 -3.20
CA CYS A 421 22.82 9.31 -3.46
C CYS A 421 23.68 10.50 -3.06
N GLN A 422 23.64 11.60 -3.82
CA GLN A 422 24.31 12.84 -3.46
C GLN A 422 23.67 13.48 -2.21
N GLN A 423 24.47 14.11 -1.34
CA GLN A 423 23.97 14.80 -0.16
C GLN A 423 23.43 16.20 -0.46
N ILE A 424 23.85 16.83 -1.53
CA ILE A 424 23.41 18.18 -1.91
C ILE A 424 22.85 18.14 -3.33
N ALA A 425 21.61 18.57 -3.50
CA ALA A 425 20.96 18.71 -4.79
C ALA A 425 20.20 20.04 -4.87
N ASN A 426 20.31 20.73 -6.02
CA ASN A 426 19.59 21.96 -6.26
C ASN A 426 18.07 21.74 -6.20
N MET A 427 17.35 22.66 -5.55
CA MET A 427 15.89 22.63 -5.40
C MET A 427 15.16 22.60 -6.75
N HIS A 428 15.69 23.28 -7.77
CA HIS A 428 15.08 23.41 -9.11
C HIS A 428 15.48 22.29 -10.09
N LYS A 429 16.26 21.28 -9.62
CA LYS A 429 16.62 20.16 -10.49
C LYS A 429 15.37 19.36 -10.83
N GLU A 430 15.22 18.91 -12.07
CA GLU A 430 14.08 18.09 -12.52
C GLU A 430 13.85 16.87 -11.61
N ARG A 431 14.93 16.17 -11.25
CA ARG A 431 14.92 15.15 -10.19
C ARG A 431 15.90 15.52 -9.09
N ARG A 432 15.41 15.71 -7.89
CA ARG A 432 16.24 16.03 -6.73
C ARG A 432 16.93 14.80 -6.17
N VAL A 433 16.18 13.70 -6.03
CA VAL A 433 16.70 12.44 -5.52
C VAL A 433 17.11 11.57 -6.70
N THR A 434 18.39 11.26 -6.75
CA THR A 434 18.94 10.36 -7.77
C THR A 434 19.91 9.38 -7.13
N PHE A 435 19.72 8.10 -7.41
CA PHE A 435 20.58 7.02 -6.96
C PHE A 435 21.34 6.42 -8.13
N ALA A 436 22.61 6.05 -7.86
CA ALA A 436 23.44 5.29 -8.78
C ALA A 436 23.98 4.03 -8.11
N LEU A 437 24.32 3.02 -8.90
CA LEU A 437 25.03 1.83 -8.42
C LEU A 437 26.53 2.15 -8.29
N ALA A 438 27.07 2.03 -7.08
CA ALA A 438 28.51 2.09 -6.82
C ALA A 438 29.09 0.66 -6.87
N PRO A 439 30.15 0.43 -7.67
CA PRO A 439 30.86 -0.84 -7.70
C PRO A 439 31.58 -1.13 -6.35
N GLU A 440 32.02 -2.35 -6.19
CA GLU A 440 32.89 -2.78 -5.10
C GLU A 440 34.25 -2.03 -5.15
N ASN A 441 34.91 -1.91 -4.03
CA ASN A 441 36.22 -1.26 -3.83
C ASN A 441 36.22 0.27 -3.97
N TYR A 442 35.08 0.94 -4.15
CA TYR A 442 35.01 2.39 -4.15
C TYR A 442 34.78 2.95 -2.75
N VAL A 443 35.56 3.96 -2.37
CA VAL A 443 35.37 4.72 -1.11
C VAL A 443 34.47 5.93 -1.37
N LEU A 444 33.53 6.21 -0.49
CA LEU A 444 32.57 7.30 -0.61
C LEU A 444 32.97 8.47 0.29
N GLY A 445 33.01 9.66 -0.29
CA GLY A 445 33.14 10.90 0.47
C GLY A 445 31.87 11.21 1.27
N ASN A 446 32.00 12.01 2.34
CA ASN A 446 30.87 12.47 3.13
C ASN A 446 29.86 13.36 2.40
N SER A 447 30.07 13.63 1.12
CA SER A 447 29.12 14.23 0.18
C SER A 447 28.14 13.23 -0.46
N CYS A 448 28.27 11.95 -0.10
CA CYS A 448 27.39 10.85 -0.53
C CYS A 448 26.69 10.22 0.65
N ASN A 449 25.45 9.81 0.47
CA ASN A 449 24.76 8.81 1.30
C ASN A 449 24.79 7.48 0.53
N PHE A 450 24.74 6.34 1.24
CA PHE A 450 24.67 5.04 0.62
C PHE A 450 23.70 4.10 1.31
N ILE A 451 23.16 3.17 0.52
CA ILE A 451 22.27 2.13 0.99
C ILE A 451 22.82 0.78 0.55
N THR A 452 22.79 -0.19 1.44
CA THR A 452 23.07 -1.61 1.15
C THR A 452 22.01 -2.49 1.81
N VAL A 453 21.97 -3.77 1.43
CA VAL A 453 20.98 -4.75 1.91
C VAL A 453 21.71 -5.90 2.58
N GLU A 454 21.39 -6.17 3.85
CA GLU A 454 21.94 -7.26 4.64
C GLU A 454 20.80 -8.22 5.08
N ASN A 455 21.07 -9.53 5.12
CA ASN A 455 20.13 -10.55 5.66
C ASN A 455 18.68 -10.43 5.13
N ASN A 456 18.53 -10.32 3.84
CA ASN A 456 17.27 -10.05 3.16
C ASN A 456 16.27 -11.20 3.23
N GLN A 457 15.25 -11.08 4.07
CA GLN A 457 14.18 -12.05 4.20
C GLN A 457 12.99 -11.84 3.22
N TYR A 458 12.93 -10.68 2.54
CA TYR A 458 11.83 -10.33 1.63
C TYR A 458 12.17 -10.50 0.14
N GLY A 459 13.37 -10.99 -0.20
CA GLY A 459 13.82 -11.09 -1.59
C GLY A 459 14.09 -9.75 -2.28
N ILE A 460 14.21 -8.65 -1.50
CA ILE A 460 14.50 -7.30 -2.01
C ILE A 460 16.01 -7.13 -2.12
N ASP A 461 16.50 -6.93 -3.32
CA ASP A 461 17.91 -6.65 -3.57
C ASP A 461 18.19 -5.16 -3.80
N ILE A 462 19.47 -4.80 -3.93
CA ILE A 462 19.87 -3.41 -4.18
C ILE A 462 19.35 -2.86 -5.52
N TYR A 463 19.09 -3.71 -6.51
CA TYR A 463 18.55 -3.29 -7.80
C TYR A 463 17.06 -2.97 -7.69
N THR A 464 16.33 -3.71 -6.86
CA THR A 464 14.94 -3.36 -6.51
C THR A 464 14.88 -1.97 -5.86
N LEU A 465 15.73 -1.71 -4.86
CA LEU A 465 15.78 -0.41 -4.19
C LEU A 465 16.26 0.71 -5.14
N LEU A 466 17.23 0.41 -6.02
CA LEU A 466 17.69 1.35 -7.04
C LEU A 466 16.55 1.75 -7.99
N GLY A 467 15.70 0.79 -8.39
CA GLY A 467 14.52 1.03 -9.20
C GLY A 467 13.49 1.87 -8.47
N LEU A 468 13.07 1.43 -7.27
CA LEU A 468 12.06 2.14 -6.47
C LEU A 468 12.45 3.58 -6.15
N PHE A 469 13.69 3.80 -5.67
CA PHE A 469 14.11 5.11 -5.16
C PHE A 469 14.47 6.12 -6.26
N ASN A 470 14.65 5.67 -7.50
CA ASN A 470 14.79 6.56 -8.65
C ASN A 470 13.46 6.96 -9.30
N THR A 471 12.31 6.55 -8.79
CA THR A 471 11.01 6.86 -9.40
C THR A 471 10.55 8.28 -9.14
N LYS A 472 9.69 8.78 -10.03
CA LYS A 472 9.02 10.09 -9.89
C LYS A 472 8.23 10.19 -8.59
N ILE A 473 7.66 9.07 -8.14
CA ILE A 473 6.85 9.04 -6.93
C ILE A 473 7.68 9.27 -5.67
N ILE A 474 8.88 8.70 -5.59
CA ILE A 474 9.77 8.92 -4.44
C ILE A 474 10.36 10.34 -4.49
N ASP A 475 10.73 10.86 -5.66
CA ASP A 475 11.17 12.26 -5.79
C ASP A 475 10.05 13.24 -5.42
N TRP A 476 8.80 12.98 -5.82
CA TRP A 476 7.63 13.75 -5.40
C TRP A 476 7.43 13.69 -3.89
N LEU A 477 7.46 12.50 -3.29
CA LEU A 477 7.30 12.34 -1.83
C LEU A 477 8.39 13.08 -1.06
N PHE A 478 9.63 12.98 -1.52
CA PHE A 478 10.76 13.70 -0.92
C PHE A 478 10.55 15.22 -0.98
N ARG A 479 10.08 15.76 -2.10
CA ARG A 479 9.81 17.20 -2.28
C ARG A 479 8.72 17.73 -1.37
N LEU A 480 7.74 16.90 -0.97
CA LEU A 480 6.68 17.32 -0.05
C LEU A 480 7.22 17.70 1.35
N THR A 481 8.32 17.09 1.78
CA THR A 481 8.85 17.25 3.14
C THR A 481 10.20 17.95 3.19
N SER A 482 10.93 18.04 2.09
CA SER A 482 12.28 18.59 2.04
C SER A 482 12.27 20.07 1.62
N SER A 483 12.69 20.94 2.52
CA SER A 483 12.67 22.41 2.37
C SER A 483 14.03 23.05 2.06
N ASN A 484 15.10 22.25 1.89
CA ASN A 484 16.46 22.76 1.69
C ASN A 484 17.25 21.94 0.66
N ASN A 485 18.44 22.40 0.29
CA ASN A 485 19.30 21.74 -0.72
C ASN A 485 19.95 20.42 -0.25
N HIS A 486 19.78 20.01 0.99
CA HIS A 486 20.36 18.78 1.52
C HIS A 486 19.44 17.59 1.35
N ILE A 487 20.02 16.41 1.13
CA ILE A 487 19.38 15.10 1.19
C ILE A 487 20.01 14.35 2.34
N ASN A 488 19.32 14.34 3.49
CA ASN A 488 19.81 13.75 4.72
C ASN A 488 19.40 12.29 4.85
N ASN A 489 20.17 11.48 5.59
CA ASN A 489 19.82 10.08 5.84
C ASN A 489 18.45 9.94 6.49
N TYR A 490 18.06 10.80 7.43
CA TYR A 490 16.75 10.74 8.07
C TYR A 490 15.56 10.97 7.11
N GLU A 491 15.79 11.67 5.99
CA GLU A 491 14.77 11.84 4.93
C GLU A 491 14.67 10.57 4.07
N ILE A 492 15.80 9.94 3.76
CA ILE A 492 15.85 8.64 3.06
C ILE A 492 15.24 7.54 3.93
N ASP A 493 15.46 7.58 5.25
CA ASP A 493 14.89 6.67 6.23
C ASP A 493 13.34 6.66 6.23
N CYS A 494 12.72 7.73 5.72
CA CYS A 494 11.27 7.86 5.57
C CYS A 494 10.72 7.32 4.24
N PHE A 495 11.57 6.78 3.34
CA PHE A 495 11.09 6.24 2.06
C PHE A 495 10.31 4.94 2.28
N PRO A 496 9.08 4.84 1.76
CA PRO A 496 8.28 3.63 1.87
C PRO A 496 8.84 2.52 0.98
N VAL A 497 8.75 1.27 1.45
CA VAL A 497 9.19 0.09 0.70
C VAL A 497 8.03 -0.92 0.64
N PRO A 498 7.52 -1.28 -0.53
CA PRO A 498 6.38 -2.18 -0.70
C PRO A 498 6.82 -3.66 -0.58
N VAL A 499 7.29 -4.08 0.60
CA VAL A 499 8.00 -5.35 0.88
C VAL A 499 7.28 -6.61 0.40
N ASN A 500 5.95 -6.61 0.30
CA ASN A 500 5.17 -7.79 -0.11
C ASN A 500 4.65 -7.69 -1.54
N SER A 501 5.15 -6.74 -2.34
CA SER A 501 4.66 -6.55 -3.70
C SER A 501 5.21 -7.62 -4.66
N ARG A 502 4.33 -8.21 -5.45
CA ARG A 502 4.69 -9.18 -6.51
C ARG A 502 5.54 -8.57 -7.64
N TYR A 503 5.62 -7.24 -7.73
CA TYR A 503 6.34 -6.54 -8.79
C TYR A 503 7.81 -6.32 -8.50
N LEU A 504 8.30 -6.57 -7.29
CA LEU A 504 9.68 -6.28 -6.87
C LEU A 504 10.72 -7.03 -7.68
N ALA A 505 10.49 -8.32 -7.96
CA ALA A 505 11.39 -9.11 -8.79
C ALA A 505 11.47 -8.58 -10.22
N SER A 506 10.35 -8.15 -10.79
CA SER A 506 10.31 -7.55 -12.13
C SER A 506 11.03 -6.22 -12.17
N ILE A 507 10.90 -5.38 -11.13
CA ILE A 507 11.66 -4.13 -11.00
C ILE A 507 13.17 -4.42 -10.99
N SER A 508 13.62 -5.35 -10.15
CA SER A 508 15.03 -5.75 -10.08
C SER A 508 15.57 -6.21 -11.45
N GLN A 509 14.81 -7.05 -12.15
CA GLN A 509 15.18 -7.56 -13.47
C GLN A 509 15.30 -6.40 -14.48
N LYS A 510 14.30 -5.53 -14.58
CA LYS A 510 14.31 -4.39 -15.50
C LYS A 510 15.46 -3.43 -15.21
N VAL A 511 15.78 -3.18 -13.95
CA VAL A 511 16.95 -2.36 -13.58
C VAL A 511 18.24 -3.00 -14.02
N ARG A 512 18.42 -4.33 -13.87
CA ARG A 512 19.59 -5.06 -14.35
C ARG A 512 19.70 -4.98 -15.87
N GLU A 513 18.60 -5.17 -16.59
CA GLU A 513 18.53 -5.03 -18.05
C GLU A 513 18.91 -3.61 -18.49
N TYR A 514 18.35 -2.58 -17.84
CA TYR A 514 18.71 -1.18 -18.12
C TYR A 514 20.19 -0.89 -17.87
N LEU A 515 20.75 -1.36 -16.77
CA LEU A 515 22.18 -1.16 -16.48
C LEU A 515 23.09 -1.87 -17.50
N ALA A 516 22.65 -2.99 -18.07
CA ALA A 516 23.38 -3.74 -19.08
C ALA A 516 23.26 -3.13 -20.48
N THR A 517 22.07 -2.74 -20.90
CA THR A 517 21.76 -2.32 -22.28
C THR A 517 21.78 -0.81 -22.49
N GLY A 518 21.39 -0.02 -21.48
CA GLY A 518 21.16 1.42 -21.60
C GLY A 518 19.83 1.79 -22.27
N ASP A 519 18.94 0.84 -22.49
CA ASP A 519 17.65 1.07 -23.13
C ASP A 519 16.74 1.93 -22.23
N ALA A 520 16.51 3.17 -22.66
CA ALA A 520 15.73 4.15 -21.90
C ALA A 520 14.23 3.75 -21.73
N SER A 521 13.68 2.91 -22.60
CA SER A 521 12.30 2.44 -22.52
C SER A 521 12.06 1.62 -21.25
N LEU A 522 13.08 0.94 -20.73
CA LEU A 522 13.01 0.18 -19.49
C LEU A 522 12.77 1.06 -18.25
N ILE A 523 13.12 2.36 -18.31
CA ILE A 523 12.85 3.31 -17.22
C ILE A 523 11.34 3.54 -17.08
N ASP A 524 10.62 3.68 -18.18
CA ASP A 524 9.16 3.85 -18.14
C ASP A 524 8.50 2.59 -17.60
N ASP A 525 8.98 1.40 -17.97
CA ASP A 525 8.52 0.14 -17.38
C ASP A 525 8.76 0.10 -15.87
N ILE A 526 9.94 0.53 -15.39
CA ILE A 526 10.26 0.57 -13.95
C ILE A 526 9.35 1.55 -13.22
N GLU A 527 9.09 2.74 -13.77
CA GLU A 527 8.18 3.72 -13.19
C GLU A 527 6.78 3.11 -12.98
N VAL A 528 6.23 2.49 -14.02
CA VAL A 528 4.90 1.87 -13.96
C VAL A 528 4.86 0.69 -12.99
N LEU A 529 5.87 -0.20 -13.01
CA LEU A 529 5.95 -1.32 -12.06
C LEU A 529 6.05 -0.83 -10.61
N ALA A 530 6.75 0.27 -10.36
CA ALA A 530 6.83 0.88 -9.03
C ALA A 530 5.48 1.48 -8.62
N GLU A 531 4.79 2.19 -9.50
CA GLU A 531 3.43 2.67 -9.24
C GLU A 531 2.46 1.52 -8.92
N MET A 532 2.56 0.40 -9.64
CA MET A 532 1.83 -0.82 -9.34
C MET A 532 2.21 -1.41 -7.98
N ALA A 533 3.50 -1.40 -7.64
CA ALA A 533 3.99 -1.88 -6.36
C ALA A 533 3.43 -1.08 -5.18
N TYR A 534 3.26 0.23 -5.36
CA TYR A 534 2.64 1.14 -4.39
C TYR A 534 1.10 1.22 -4.49
N GLY A 535 0.49 0.53 -5.45
CA GLY A 535 -0.96 0.53 -5.65
C GLY A 535 -1.56 1.89 -6.06
N ILE A 536 -0.79 2.72 -6.78
CA ILE A 536 -1.17 4.10 -7.16
C ILE A 536 -1.32 4.31 -8.68
N VAL A 537 -1.11 3.27 -9.47
CA VAL A 537 -1.31 3.30 -10.93
C VAL A 537 -2.75 3.68 -11.27
N GLU A 538 -2.93 4.51 -12.29
CA GLU A 538 -4.25 4.78 -12.85
C GLU A 538 -4.85 3.50 -13.42
N GLU A 539 -6.16 3.34 -13.27
CA GLU A 539 -6.87 2.10 -13.64
C GLU A 539 -6.72 1.75 -15.13
N GLU A 540 -6.64 2.75 -16.00
CA GLU A 540 -6.43 2.54 -17.45
C GLU A 540 -5.04 1.97 -17.76
N ASN A 541 -3.99 2.50 -17.12
CA ASN A 541 -2.62 2.01 -17.28
C ASN A 541 -2.47 0.59 -16.71
N ARG A 542 -3.12 0.30 -15.58
CA ARG A 542 -3.17 -1.05 -15.01
C ARG A 542 -3.82 -2.03 -15.97
N LYS A 543 -4.99 -1.69 -16.52
CA LYS A 543 -5.71 -2.53 -17.49
C LYS A 543 -4.90 -2.76 -18.77
N SER A 544 -4.20 -1.74 -19.26
CA SER A 544 -3.35 -1.85 -20.45
C SER A 544 -2.19 -2.82 -20.23
N LEU A 545 -1.53 -2.80 -19.07
CA LEU A 545 -0.43 -3.69 -18.72
C LEU A 545 -0.91 -5.13 -18.49
N GLU A 546 -1.98 -5.31 -17.73
CA GLU A 546 -2.59 -6.63 -17.55
C GLU A 546 -3.00 -7.25 -18.90
N LYS A 547 -3.50 -6.43 -19.82
CA LYS A 547 -3.80 -6.80 -21.19
C LYS A 547 -2.56 -7.27 -21.94
N GLN A 548 -1.46 -6.53 -21.83
CA GLN A 548 -0.19 -6.87 -22.48
C GLN A 548 0.42 -8.15 -21.89
N GLU A 549 0.41 -8.32 -20.57
CA GLU A 549 0.88 -9.55 -19.92
C GLU A 549 0.07 -10.78 -20.36
N LEU A 550 -1.25 -10.65 -20.48
CA LEU A 550 -2.12 -11.73 -20.95
C LEU A 550 -1.85 -12.07 -22.42
N LEU A 551 -1.63 -11.06 -23.28
CA LEU A 551 -1.23 -11.25 -24.66
C LEU A 551 0.10 -12.01 -24.76
N ASP A 552 1.09 -11.62 -23.98
CA ASP A 552 2.42 -12.25 -23.96
C ASP A 552 2.32 -13.71 -23.46
N ARG A 553 1.56 -13.97 -22.41
CA ARG A 553 1.31 -15.35 -21.95
C ARG A 553 0.61 -16.19 -23.03
N TYR A 554 -0.44 -15.66 -23.67
CA TYR A 554 -1.15 -16.36 -24.73
C TYR A 554 -0.21 -16.66 -25.90
N TYR A 555 0.52 -15.66 -26.38
CA TYR A 555 1.50 -15.82 -27.45
C TYR A 555 2.53 -16.91 -27.11
N ASN A 556 3.18 -16.83 -25.94
CA ASN A 556 4.19 -17.80 -25.51
C ASN A 556 3.62 -19.23 -25.41
N CYS A 557 2.39 -19.38 -24.93
CA CYS A 557 1.72 -20.67 -24.88
C CYS A 557 1.41 -21.22 -26.28
N MET A 558 0.93 -20.36 -27.17
CA MET A 558 0.50 -20.75 -28.52
C MET A 558 1.68 -21.11 -29.42
N THR A 559 2.82 -20.44 -29.31
CA THR A 559 4.02 -20.77 -30.10
C THR A 559 4.55 -22.17 -29.83
N CYS A 560 4.35 -22.70 -28.62
CA CYS A 560 4.69 -24.09 -28.28
C CYS A 560 3.84 -25.13 -29.02
N ILE A 561 2.65 -24.76 -29.51
CA ILE A 561 1.67 -25.67 -30.12
C ILE A 561 1.52 -25.41 -31.60
N LEU A 562 1.61 -24.15 -32.04
CA LEU A 562 1.43 -23.65 -33.41
C LEU A 562 2.71 -23.04 -33.92
N PRO A 563 3.58 -23.81 -34.61
CA PRO A 563 4.81 -23.27 -35.20
C PRO A 563 4.51 -22.13 -36.17
N GLY A 564 5.22 -21.00 -36.05
CA GLY A 564 5.04 -19.82 -36.90
C GLY A 564 3.91 -18.87 -36.45
N PHE A 565 3.24 -19.12 -35.33
CA PHE A 565 2.26 -18.22 -34.76
C PHE A 565 2.97 -16.97 -34.23
N THR A 566 2.52 -15.77 -34.61
CA THR A 566 3.15 -14.49 -34.27
C THR A 566 2.40 -13.78 -33.17
N LYS A 567 3.03 -12.78 -32.54
CA LYS A 567 2.39 -11.93 -31.51
C LYS A 567 1.21 -11.14 -32.13
N THR A 568 1.34 -10.70 -33.36
CA THR A 568 0.25 -10.05 -34.12
C THR A 568 -0.93 -10.98 -34.36
N ASN A 569 -0.66 -12.27 -34.67
CA ASN A 569 -1.73 -13.26 -34.78
C ASN A 569 -2.44 -13.48 -33.45
N ALA A 570 -1.66 -13.53 -32.34
CA ALA A 570 -2.21 -13.67 -30.98
C ALA A 570 -3.14 -12.51 -30.63
N GLU A 571 -2.75 -11.29 -30.93
CA GLU A 571 -3.55 -10.10 -30.69
C GLU A 571 -4.86 -10.10 -31.48
N LYS A 572 -4.80 -10.37 -32.79
CA LYS A 572 -5.99 -10.46 -33.64
C LYS A 572 -6.96 -11.53 -33.19
N VAL A 573 -6.45 -12.69 -32.79
CA VAL A 573 -7.29 -13.78 -32.28
C VAL A 573 -7.95 -13.39 -30.96
N LEU A 574 -7.21 -12.78 -30.04
CA LEU A 574 -7.75 -12.33 -28.76
C LEU A 574 -8.78 -11.21 -28.93
N ASN A 575 -8.58 -10.31 -29.88
CA ASN A 575 -9.53 -9.25 -30.23
C ASN A 575 -10.77 -9.81 -31.01
N GLY A 576 -10.72 -11.03 -31.51
CA GLY A 576 -11.79 -11.66 -32.30
C GLY A 576 -11.79 -11.25 -33.77
N GLU A 577 -10.69 -10.67 -34.26
CA GLU A 577 -10.51 -10.27 -35.68
C GLU A 577 -10.19 -11.45 -36.58
N GLU A 578 -9.51 -12.46 -36.06
CA GLU A 578 -9.17 -13.71 -36.77
C GLU A 578 -9.64 -14.93 -35.96
N LYS A 579 -9.96 -16.02 -36.66
CA LYS A 579 -10.39 -17.28 -36.03
C LYS A 579 -9.19 -18.20 -35.85
N ILE A 580 -8.99 -18.70 -34.63
CA ILE A 580 -7.92 -19.65 -34.33
C ILE A 580 -8.00 -20.94 -35.18
N SER A 581 -9.18 -21.31 -35.65
CA SER A 581 -9.37 -22.47 -36.51
C SER A 581 -8.58 -22.41 -37.82
N GLU A 582 -8.24 -21.21 -38.30
CA GLU A 582 -7.45 -21.02 -39.54
C GLU A 582 -5.99 -21.48 -39.34
N PHE A 583 -5.51 -21.47 -38.11
CA PHE A 583 -4.16 -21.91 -37.72
C PHE A 583 -4.13 -23.40 -37.29
N CYS A 584 -5.26 -24.09 -37.20
CA CYS A 584 -5.36 -25.41 -36.57
C CYS A 584 -5.61 -26.56 -37.54
N ASN A 585 -5.51 -26.37 -38.87
CA ASN A 585 -6.03 -27.30 -39.86
C ASN A 585 -5.44 -28.70 -39.79
N GLU A 586 -4.18 -28.88 -39.41
CA GLU A 586 -3.48 -30.18 -39.39
C GLU A 586 -3.13 -30.71 -37.99
N LEU A 587 -3.62 -30.05 -36.93
CA LEU A 587 -3.34 -30.46 -35.56
C LEU A 587 -4.13 -31.72 -35.17
N ASP A 588 -3.52 -32.59 -34.34
CA ASP A 588 -4.27 -33.70 -33.76
C ASP A 588 -5.37 -33.23 -32.81
N ARG A 589 -6.29 -34.13 -32.47
CA ARG A 589 -7.48 -33.79 -31.67
C ARG A 589 -7.14 -33.17 -30.32
N PHE A 590 -6.17 -33.73 -29.63
CA PHE A 590 -5.75 -33.21 -28.29
C PHE A 590 -5.22 -31.77 -28.41
N LYS A 591 -4.32 -31.52 -29.33
CA LYS A 591 -3.75 -30.19 -29.55
C LYS A 591 -4.84 -29.20 -30.00
N LYS A 592 -5.77 -29.59 -30.86
CA LYS A 592 -6.93 -28.74 -31.23
C LYS A 592 -7.74 -28.33 -29.99
N HIS A 593 -8.04 -29.27 -29.11
CA HIS A 593 -8.79 -29.02 -27.89
C HIS A 593 -8.03 -28.08 -26.94
N VAL A 594 -6.72 -28.27 -26.80
CA VAL A 594 -5.86 -27.39 -26.02
C VAL A 594 -5.88 -25.96 -26.58
N VAL A 595 -5.70 -25.81 -27.90
CA VAL A 595 -5.70 -24.51 -28.57
C VAL A 595 -7.05 -23.80 -28.41
N GLN A 596 -8.15 -24.49 -28.60
CA GLN A 596 -9.51 -23.95 -28.43
C GLN A 596 -9.76 -23.52 -26.98
N GLY A 597 -9.37 -24.35 -26.02
CA GLY A 597 -9.51 -24.04 -24.59
C GLY A 597 -8.63 -22.88 -24.15
N MET A 598 -7.37 -22.82 -24.58
CA MET A 598 -6.49 -21.69 -24.35
C MET A 598 -7.05 -20.39 -24.90
N THR A 599 -7.51 -20.40 -26.15
CA THR A 599 -8.11 -19.21 -26.78
C THR A 599 -9.31 -18.72 -25.96
N LYS A 600 -10.21 -19.63 -25.58
CA LYS A 600 -11.38 -19.28 -24.77
C LYS A 600 -10.96 -18.69 -23.40
N LYS A 601 -10.04 -19.32 -22.70
CA LYS A 601 -9.52 -18.86 -21.41
C LYS A 601 -8.92 -17.46 -21.53
N TYR A 602 -7.97 -17.27 -22.42
CA TYR A 602 -7.26 -15.99 -22.52
C TYR A 602 -8.14 -14.87 -23.06
N THR A 603 -9.05 -15.15 -24.03
CA THR A 603 -10.02 -14.16 -24.49
C THR A 603 -10.93 -13.70 -23.35
N SER A 604 -11.39 -14.63 -22.49
CA SER A 604 -12.28 -14.31 -21.37
C SER A 604 -11.54 -13.54 -20.26
N LEU A 605 -10.31 -13.92 -19.95
CA LEU A 605 -9.47 -13.19 -18.98
C LEU A 605 -9.14 -11.78 -19.47
N TYR A 606 -8.82 -11.64 -20.74
CA TYR A 606 -8.53 -10.37 -21.37
C TYR A 606 -9.71 -9.39 -21.31
N LYS A 607 -10.94 -9.94 -21.35
CA LYS A 607 -12.18 -9.17 -21.21
C LYS A 607 -12.67 -9.04 -19.75
N GLY A 608 -12.00 -9.67 -18.78
CA GLY A 608 -12.34 -9.61 -17.36
C GLY A 608 -13.55 -10.43 -16.94
N TYR A 609 -13.75 -11.61 -17.57
CA TYR A 609 -14.86 -12.51 -17.24
C TYR A 609 -14.48 -13.63 -16.26
N ILE A 610 -15.48 -14.08 -15.49
CA ILE A 610 -15.46 -15.33 -14.72
C ILE A 610 -15.68 -16.51 -15.65
N LEU A 611 -14.86 -17.56 -15.54
CA LEU A 611 -14.92 -18.75 -16.39
C LEU A 611 -15.71 -19.88 -15.74
N ASN A 612 -16.43 -20.67 -16.55
CA ASN A 612 -17.21 -21.84 -16.13
C ASN A 612 -18.28 -21.54 -15.04
N HIS A 613 -18.90 -20.36 -15.05
CA HIS A 613 -20.00 -20.05 -14.14
C HIS A 613 -21.33 -20.59 -14.68
N THR A 614 -21.39 -21.88 -14.99
CA THR A 614 -22.55 -22.54 -15.52
C THR A 614 -23.22 -23.45 -14.50
N THR A 615 -24.54 -23.51 -14.53
CA THR A 615 -25.37 -24.40 -13.69
C THR A 615 -26.12 -25.45 -14.51
N PHE A 616 -26.94 -26.23 -13.85
CA PHE A 616 -27.62 -27.38 -14.42
C PHE A 616 -29.16 -27.18 -14.37
N LYS A 617 -29.83 -27.49 -15.46
CA LYS A 617 -31.31 -27.45 -15.50
C LYS A 617 -31.87 -28.52 -14.56
N LEU A 618 -32.69 -28.11 -13.62
CA LEU A 618 -33.46 -28.98 -12.73
C LEU A 618 -34.84 -29.30 -13.34
N SER A 619 -35.42 -30.42 -12.94
CA SER A 619 -36.83 -30.72 -13.25
C SER A 619 -37.77 -29.86 -12.41
N ASP A 620 -39.01 -29.66 -12.87
CA ASP A 620 -40.00 -28.89 -12.09
C ASP A 620 -40.23 -29.48 -10.72
N LEU A 621 -40.19 -30.83 -10.61
CA LEU A 621 -40.28 -31.51 -9.32
C LEU A 621 -39.07 -31.26 -8.42
N ASP A 622 -37.85 -31.24 -8.96
CA ASP A 622 -36.65 -30.88 -8.19
C ASP A 622 -36.74 -29.44 -7.70
N LEU A 623 -37.23 -28.49 -8.53
CA LEU A 623 -37.43 -27.08 -8.16
C LEU A 623 -38.48 -26.97 -7.03
N GLU A 624 -39.61 -27.69 -7.13
CA GLU A 624 -40.63 -27.73 -6.07
C GLU A 624 -40.04 -28.26 -4.73
N MET A 625 -39.19 -29.29 -4.81
CA MET A 625 -38.53 -29.85 -3.64
C MET A 625 -37.60 -28.84 -2.94
N ILE A 626 -36.74 -28.21 -3.70
CA ILE A 626 -35.71 -27.33 -3.10
C ILE A 626 -36.24 -25.98 -2.65
N LYS A 627 -37.37 -25.52 -3.21
CA LYS A 627 -38.02 -24.25 -2.87
C LYS A 627 -38.29 -24.10 -1.36
N ASN A 628 -38.66 -25.19 -0.72
CA ASN A 628 -39.08 -25.22 0.71
C ASN A 628 -37.90 -25.52 1.66
N VAL A 629 -36.70 -25.79 1.12
CA VAL A 629 -35.54 -26.12 1.95
C VAL A 629 -34.84 -24.82 2.38
N PRO A 630 -34.78 -24.47 3.69
CA PRO A 630 -34.10 -23.29 4.15
C PRO A 630 -32.57 -23.45 4.09
N GLN A 631 -31.81 -22.38 4.30
CA GLN A 631 -30.33 -22.46 4.46
C GLN A 631 -29.95 -23.40 5.58
N GLY A 632 -29.05 -24.33 5.32
CA GLY A 632 -28.66 -25.40 6.25
C GLY A 632 -29.69 -26.54 6.37
N GLY A 633 -30.87 -26.43 5.74
CA GLY A 633 -31.90 -27.43 5.69
C GLY A 633 -31.61 -28.59 4.74
N SER A 634 -32.49 -29.58 4.69
CA SER A 634 -32.30 -30.80 3.92
C SER A 634 -33.67 -31.38 3.47
N TRP A 635 -33.66 -32.63 2.95
CA TRP A 635 -34.88 -33.33 2.58
C TRP A 635 -35.97 -33.38 3.69
N LYS A 636 -35.59 -33.21 4.97
CA LYS A 636 -36.51 -33.21 6.09
C LYS A 636 -37.45 -31.99 6.13
N ASP A 637 -37.03 -30.93 5.46
CA ASP A 637 -37.78 -29.67 5.38
C ASP A 637 -38.73 -29.64 4.15
N ILE A 638 -38.73 -30.69 3.34
CA ILE A 638 -39.64 -30.79 2.19
C ILE A 638 -41.03 -31.18 2.66
N PRO A 639 -42.08 -30.44 2.29
CA PRO A 639 -43.45 -30.73 2.69
C PRO A 639 -43.92 -32.12 2.24
N MET A 640 -44.73 -32.82 3.07
CA MET A 640 -45.22 -34.17 2.77
C MET A 640 -45.97 -34.24 1.46
N GLU A 641 -46.70 -33.20 1.09
CA GLU A 641 -47.37 -33.11 -0.22
C GLU A 641 -46.41 -33.27 -1.40
N THR A 642 -45.22 -32.63 -1.32
CA THR A 642 -44.16 -32.77 -2.35
C THR A 642 -43.44 -34.11 -2.22
N VAL A 643 -43.23 -34.62 -1.01
CA VAL A 643 -42.68 -35.98 -0.76
C VAL A 643 -43.51 -37.03 -1.43
N GLU A 644 -44.85 -36.92 -1.41
CA GLU A 644 -45.78 -37.86 -2.01
C GLU A 644 -45.67 -37.94 -3.56
N LYS A 645 -45.13 -36.88 -4.20
CA LYS A 645 -44.90 -36.87 -5.65
C LYS A 645 -43.63 -37.63 -6.07
N SER A 646 -42.75 -37.97 -5.11
CA SER A 646 -41.44 -38.57 -5.39
C SER A 646 -41.25 -39.95 -4.78
N LYS A 647 -41.14 -40.98 -5.61
CA LYS A 647 -40.81 -42.34 -5.15
C LYS A 647 -39.48 -42.37 -4.34
N ARG A 648 -38.53 -41.59 -4.71
CA ARG A 648 -37.20 -41.49 -4.04
C ARG A 648 -37.34 -40.87 -2.66
N LEU A 649 -38.06 -39.75 -2.53
CA LEU A 649 -38.28 -39.09 -1.22
C LEU A 649 -39.12 -39.96 -0.28
N LYS A 650 -40.19 -40.61 -0.76
CA LYS A 650 -40.97 -41.60 0.01
C LYS A 650 -40.06 -42.68 0.60
N ARG A 651 -39.16 -43.23 -0.20
CA ARG A 651 -38.19 -44.21 0.30
C ARG A 651 -37.25 -43.61 1.34
N ILE A 652 -36.74 -42.40 1.09
CA ILE A 652 -35.82 -41.71 2.03
C ILE A 652 -36.49 -41.44 3.37
N THR A 653 -37.75 -41.00 3.37
CA THR A 653 -38.52 -40.73 4.60
C THR A 653 -38.80 -42.01 5.40
N GLN A 654 -39.04 -43.15 4.73
CA GLN A 654 -39.30 -44.44 5.36
C GLN A 654 -38.02 -45.10 5.92
N THR A 655 -36.89 -44.97 5.21
CA THR A 655 -35.66 -45.68 5.57
C THR A 655 -34.64 -44.83 6.33
N GLY A 656 -34.90 -43.53 6.51
CA GLY A 656 -33.99 -42.61 7.15
C GLY A 656 -32.77 -42.34 6.23
N GLY A 657 -32.90 -41.42 5.27
CA GLY A 657 -31.79 -41.03 4.38
C GLY A 657 -30.72 -40.23 5.09
N ARG A 658 -29.57 -40.09 4.45
CA ARG A 658 -28.51 -39.17 4.90
C ARG A 658 -29.08 -37.74 5.02
N THR A 659 -28.72 -37.04 6.07
CA THR A 659 -29.23 -35.67 6.33
C THR A 659 -28.74 -34.63 5.32
N THR A 660 -27.75 -34.97 4.50
CA THR A 660 -27.20 -34.08 3.47
C THR A 660 -27.98 -34.08 2.15
N LEU A 661 -28.93 -34.99 1.93
CA LEU A 661 -29.69 -35.08 0.67
C LEU A 661 -30.66 -33.90 0.55
N TYR A 662 -30.79 -33.34 -0.65
CA TYR A 662 -31.56 -32.13 -0.95
C TYR A 662 -31.13 -30.92 -0.10
N GLY A 663 -29.88 -30.90 0.39
CA GLY A 663 -29.42 -29.87 1.30
C GLY A 663 -29.16 -28.54 0.58
N ARG A 664 -29.60 -27.45 1.25
CA ARG A 664 -29.24 -26.08 0.88
C ARG A 664 -28.02 -25.65 1.69
N ILE A 665 -27.03 -25.10 1.02
CA ILE A 665 -25.79 -24.64 1.65
C ILE A 665 -26.12 -23.52 2.65
N ASP A 666 -25.47 -23.57 3.81
CA ASP A 666 -25.54 -22.55 4.86
C ASP A 666 -24.39 -21.55 4.64
N TYR A 667 -24.74 -20.28 4.44
CA TYR A 667 -23.75 -19.22 4.25
C TYR A 667 -22.80 -19.03 5.44
N SER A 668 -23.22 -19.38 6.64
CA SER A 668 -22.41 -19.19 7.84
C SER A 668 -21.35 -20.27 8.06
N LYS A 669 -21.30 -21.29 7.22
CA LYS A 669 -20.42 -22.47 7.39
C LYS A 669 -19.65 -22.78 6.11
N PRO A 670 -18.53 -23.54 6.20
CA PRO A 670 -17.93 -24.17 5.02
C PRO A 670 -18.91 -25.09 4.32
N SER A 671 -18.78 -25.23 3.00
CA SER A 671 -19.63 -26.17 2.24
C SER A 671 -19.38 -27.63 2.67
N TYR A 672 -20.35 -28.50 2.38
CA TYR A 672 -20.12 -29.96 2.44
C TYR A 672 -19.21 -30.40 1.28
N THR A 673 -18.74 -31.65 1.35
CA THR A 673 -17.90 -32.25 0.31
C THR A 673 -18.53 -32.16 -1.08
N ILE A 674 -17.87 -31.49 -2.01
CA ILE A 674 -18.24 -31.45 -3.42
C ILE A 674 -17.87 -32.80 -4.04
N THR A 675 -18.86 -33.51 -4.57
CA THR A 675 -18.69 -34.81 -5.23
C THR A 675 -18.83 -34.68 -6.75
N THR A 676 -18.63 -35.79 -7.48
CA THR A 676 -18.78 -35.84 -8.96
C THR A 676 -20.22 -35.72 -9.44
N TYR A 677 -21.20 -35.55 -8.58
CA TYR A 677 -22.63 -35.46 -8.86
C TYR A 677 -23.30 -34.26 -8.19
N PHE A 678 -22.62 -33.15 -8.07
CA PHE A 678 -23.18 -31.94 -7.43
C PHE A 678 -24.25 -31.23 -8.31
N ASN A 679 -24.53 -31.74 -9.48
CA ASN A 679 -25.57 -31.26 -10.41
C ASN A 679 -27.01 -31.67 -10.01
N ARG A 680 -27.19 -32.47 -8.96
CA ARG A 680 -28.50 -32.97 -8.52
C ARG A 680 -28.71 -32.74 -7.03
N PRO A 681 -29.80 -32.05 -6.62
CA PRO A 681 -30.10 -31.78 -5.23
C PRO A 681 -30.16 -33.05 -4.36
N GLY A 682 -30.75 -34.12 -4.92
CA GLY A 682 -30.89 -35.39 -4.21
C GLY A 682 -29.60 -36.16 -3.90
N ASN A 683 -28.45 -35.69 -4.33
CA ASN A 683 -27.16 -36.35 -4.10
C ASN A 683 -26.34 -35.77 -2.96
N GLY A 684 -26.76 -34.61 -2.39
CA GLY A 684 -26.01 -33.97 -1.33
C GLY A 684 -26.51 -32.57 -0.98
N THR A 685 -25.65 -31.77 -0.34
CA THR A 685 -25.92 -30.38 0.00
C THR A 685 -25.32 -29.49 -1.09
N TYR A 686 -26.04 -29.32 -2.19
CA TYR A 686 -25.60 -28.62 -3.39
C TYR A 686 -26.55 -27.51 -3.85
N VAL A 687 -27.67 -27.32 -3.15
CA VAL A 687 -28.60 -26.23 -3.45
C VAL A 687 -27.94 -24.92 -3.05
N HIS A 688 -27.97 -23.93 -3.94
CA HIS A 688 -27.40 -22.60 -3.70
C HIS A 688 -28.06 -21.93 -2.47
N PRO A 689 -27.32 -21.22 -1.63
CA PRO A 689 -27.86 -20.62 -0.40
C PRO A 689 -29.13 -19.78 -0.60
N VAL A 690 -29.19 -19.00 -1.68
CA VAL A 690 -30.28 -18.04 -1.97
C VAL A 690 -31.16 -18.49 -3.14
N HIS A 691 -30.55 -19.00 -4.21
CA HIS A 691 -31.29 -19.30 -5.45
C HIS A 691 -31.86 -20.71 -5.50
N GLU A 692 -32.95 -20.88 -6.29
CA GLU A 692 -33.59 -22.18 -6.57
C GLU A 692 -32.83 -22.93 -7.69
N ARG A 693 -31.54 -23.18 -7.46
CA ARG A 693 -30.64 -23.91 -8.33
C ARG A 693 -29.60 -24.67 -7.52
N VAL A 694 -28.94 -25.59 -8.14
CA VAL A 694 -27.68 -26.11 -7.59
C VAL A 694 -26.54 -25.14 -7.86
N ILE A 695 -25.43 -25.28 -7.13
CA ILE A 695 -24.23 -24.50 -7.36
C ILE A 695 -23.69 -24.65 -8.77
N SER A 696 -23.09 -23.60 -9.31
CA SER A 696 -22.41 -23.63 -10.62
C SER A 696 -21.08 -24.40 -10.56
N VAL A 697 -20.50 -24.68 -11.72
CA VAL A 697 -19.18 -25.30 -11.81
C VAL A 697 -18.12 -24.39 -11.16
N ARG A 698 -18.19 -23.07 -11.35
CA ARG A 698 -17.26 -22.12 -10.73
C ARG A 698 -17.41 -22.05 -9.21
N GLU A 699 -18.63 -21.98 -8.71
CA GLU A 699 -18.90 -22.02 -7.27
C GLU A 699 -18.34 -23.30 -6.63
N ALA A 700 -18.54 -24.44 -7.28
CA ALA A 700 -17.97 -25.71 -6.85
C ALA A 700 -16.44 -25.73 -6.91
N ALA A 701 -15.84 -25.13 -7.94
CA ALA A 701 -14.38 -25.00 -8.08
C ALA A 701 -13.76 -24.09 -7.00
N ARG A 702 -14.43 -22.99 -6.63
CA ARG A 702 -14.02 -22.14 -5.50
C ARG A 702 -14.06 -22.89 -4.17
N PHE A 703 -15.05 -23.74 -3.93
CA PHE A 703 -15.06 -24.63 -2.76
C PHE A 703 -13.89 -25.62 -2.74
N GLN A 704 -13.33 -25.98 -3.90
CA GLN A 704 -12.09 -26.72 -4.03
C GLN A 704 -10.84 -25.82 -4.06
N SER A 705 -10.99 -24.55 -3.73
CA SER A 705 -9.95 -23.52 -3.73
C SER A 705 -9.21 -23.28 -5.06
N PHE A 706 -9.84 -23.58 -6.21
CA PHE A 706 -9.32 -23.15 -7.51
C PHE A 706 -9.54 -21.64 -7.71
N LYS A 707 -8.53 -20.97 -8.28
CA LYS A 707 -8.65 -19.56 -8.68
C LYS A 707 -9.60 -19.41 -9.86
N ASP A 708 -10.19 -18.22 -10.06
CA ASP A 708 -11.19 -17.97 -11.11
C ASP A 708 -10.60 -18.02 -12.52
N ASP A 709 -9.30 -17.83 -12.65
CA ASP A 709 -8.55 -17.97 -13.90
C ASP A 709 -8.26 -19.42 -14.28
N TYR A 710 -8.61 -20.41 -13.43
CA TYR A 710 -8.45 -21.84 -13.73
C TYR A 710 -9.61 -22.31 -14.60
N TYR A 711 -9.36 -22.55 -15.88
CA TYR A 711 -10.38 -22.95 -16.85
C TYR A 711 -10.52 -24.48 -16.90
N PHE A 712 -11.74 -24.98 -16.81
CA PHE A 712 -12.07 -26.39 -16.94
C PHE A 712 -12.64 -26.66 -18.36
N PHE A 713 -12.02 -27.57 -19.09
CA PHE A 713 -12.43 -27.97 -20.43
C PHE A 713 -13.23 -29.27 -20.40
N GLY A 714 -14.30 -29.35 -21.18
CA GLY A 714 -15.08 -30.56 -21.37
C GLY A 714 -16.58 -30.35 -21.34
N ASN A 715 -17.34 -31.45 -21.51
CA ASN A 715 -18.80 -31.44 -21.35
C ASN A 715 -19.19 -31.42 -19.84
N LYS A 716 -20.47 -31.19 -19.58
CA LYS A 716 -21.00 -31.06 -18.19
C LYS A 716 -20.60 -32.21 -17.27
N THR A 717 -20.64 -33.48 -17.75
CA THR A 717 -20.28 -34.65 -16.95
C THR A 717 -18.79 -34.66 -16.62
N GLN A 718 -17.96 -34.28 -17.58
CA GLN A 718 -16.51 -34.20 -17.43
C GLN A 718 -16.13 -33.10 -16.42
N LEU A 719 -16.78 -31.93 -16.50
CA LEU A 719 -16.57 -30.83 -15.55
C LEU A 719 -16.90 -31.25 -14.11
N LEU A 720 -18.03 -31.94 -13.92
CA LEU A 720 -18.40 -32.47 -12.59
C LEU A 720 -17.36 -33.44 -12.04
N LYS A 721 -16.84 -34.36 -12.86
CA LYS A 721 -15.80 -35.32 -12.46
C LYS A 721 -14.50 -34.58 -12.08
N GLN A 722 -14.08 -33.63 -12.91
CA GLN A 722 -12.83 -32.88 -12.69
C GLN A 722 -12.85 -32.10 -11.38
N VAL A 723 -13.89 -31.33 -11.11
CA VAL A 723 -14.03 -30.56 -9.88
C VAL A 723 -14.26 -31.44 -8.67
N GLY A 724 -15.14 -32.45 -8.77
CA GLY A 724 -15.50 -33.31 -7.65
C GLY A 724 -14.37 -34.24 -7.17
N ASN A 725 -13.49 -34.70 -8.08
CA ASN A 725 -12.35 -35.54 -7.74
C ASN A 725 -11.12 -34.75 -7.29
N ALA A 726 -11.04 -33.47 -7.56
CA ALA A 726 -9.86 -32.68 -7.26
C ALA A 726 -9.48 -32.67 -5.78
N VAL A 727 -8.18 -32.66 -5.52
CA VAL A 727 -7.62 -32.28 -4.22
C VAL A 727 -7.69 -30.74 -4.14
N PRO A 728 -8.16 -30.15 -3.02
CA PRO A 728 -8.20 -28.70 -2.87
C PRO A 728 -6.80 -28.09 -3.00
N THR A 729 -6.69 -27.07 -3.85
CA THR A 729 -5.38 -26.54 -4.25
C THR A 729 -4.63 -25.86 -3.08
N VAL A 730 -5.36 -25.24 -2.13
CA VAL A 730 -4.77 -24.63 -0.92
C VAL A 730 -4.25 -25.68 0.06
N LEU A 731 -4.90 -26.83 0.20
CA LEU A 731 -4.40 -27.95 0.99
C LEU A 731 -3.15 -28.54 0.32
N ALA A 732 -3.19 -28.77 -0.98
CA ALA A 732 -2.03 -29.26 -1.74
C ALA A 732 -0.83 -28.30 -1.62
N TYR A 733 -1.06 -26.99 -1.67
CA TYR A 733 -0.02 -25.98 -1.44
C TYR A 733 0.66 -26.16 -0.07
N GLN A 734 -0.10 -26.32 0.99
CA GLN A 734 0.45 -26.45 2.34
C GLN A 734 1.25 -27.74 2.49
N ILE A 735 0.79 -28.87 1.93
CA ILE A 735 1.55 -30.13 1.89
C ILE A 735 2.84 -29.92 1.09
N GLY A 736 2.77 -29.36 -0.10
CA GLY A 736 3.94 -29.10 -0.95
C GLY A 736 4.95 -28.16 -0.28
N LYS A 737 4.49 -27.14 0.45
CA LYS A 737 5.35 -26.24 1.22
C LYS A 737 6.17 -26.99 2.27
N MET A 738 5.52 -27.85 3.07
CA MET A 738 6.22 -28.67 4.07
C MET A 738 7.26 -29.61 3.43
N ILE A 739 6.89 -30.25 2.33
CA ILE A 739 7.81 -31.10 1.58
C ILE A 739 9.02 -30.30 1.09
N THR A 740 8.80 -29.17 0.44
CA THR A 740 9.90 -28.33 -0.10
C THR A 740 10.84 -27.86 1.00
N GLU A 741 10.29 -27.37 2.13
CA GLU A 741 11.06 -26.83 3.25
C GLU A 741 11.89 -27.89 3.96
N LYS A 742 11.36 -29.11 4.11
CA LYS A 742 12.03 -30.19 4.88
C LYS A 742 12.93 -31.07 4.05
N THR A 743 12.60 -31.33 2.78
CA THR A 743 13.29 -32.29 1.93
C THR A 743 14.06 -31.70 0.77
N GLY A 744 13.76 -30.43 0.43
CA GLY A 744 14.33 -29.76 -0.73
C GLY A 744 13.82 -30.29 -2.08
N CYS A 745 12.77 -31.13 -2.11
CA CYS A 745 12.16 -31.62 -3.36
C CYS A 745 11.62 -30.47 -4.21
N LYS A 746 11.91 -30.49 -5.52
CA LYS A 746 11.54 -29.44 -6.47
C LYS A 746 10.87 -29.96 -7.76
N LYS A 747 10.95 -31.27 -8.02
CA LYS A 747 10.43 -31.86 -9.24
C LYS A 747 9.53 -33.06 -8.94
N SER A 748 8.33 -33.07 -9.50
CA SER A 748 7.34 -34.13 -9.27
C SER A 748 6.86 -34.81 -10.54
N ILE A 749 6.40 -36.06 -10.39
CA ILE A 749 5.45 -36.71 -11.31
C ILE A 749 4.09 -36.70 -10.64
N ASP A 750 3.03 -36.30 -11.37
CA ASP A 750 1.65 -36.32 -10.89
C ASP A 750 0.87 -37.40 -11.63
N LEU A 751 0.58 -38.50 -10.96
CA LEU A 751 -0.17 -39.64 -11.50
C LEU A 751 -1.67 -39.53 -11.16
N PHE A 752 -2.53 -39.92 -12.09
CA PHE A 752 -3.99 -39.72 -11.95
C PHE A 752 -4.33 -38.25 -11.68
N CYS A 753 -3.64 -37.35 -12.37
CA CYS A 753 -3.58 -35.92 -12.07
C CYS A 753 -4.95 -35.20 -12.17
N GLY A 754 -5.93 -35.80 -12.87
CA GLY A 754 -7.23 -35.20 -13.07
C GLY A 754 -7.11 -33.79 -13.67
N ALA A 755 -7.88 -32.86 -13.13
CA ALA A 755 -7.78 -31.45 -13.54
C ALA A 755 -6.54 -30.71 -12.98
N GLY A 756 -5.63 -31.38 -12.25
CA GLY A 756 -4.39 -30.79 -11.74
C GLY A 756 -4.53 -30.01 -10.43
N GLY A 757 -5.42 -30.43 -9.54
CA GLY A 757 -5.56 -29.76 -8.22
C GLY A 757 -4.30 -29.86 -7.38
N MET A 758 -3.66 -31.05 -7.34
CA MET A 758 -2.39 -31.28 -6.64
C MET A 758 -1.25 -30.56 -7.35
N THR A 759 -1.16 -30.68 -8.67
CA THR A 759 -0.19 -29.94 -9.50
C THR A 759 -0.22 -28.44 -9.23
N ALA A 760 -1.40 -27.82 -9.17
CA ALA A 760 -1.56 -26.38 -8.95
C ALA A 760 -1.04 -25.93 -7.56
N GLY A 761 -1.37 -26.69 -6.51
CA GLY A 761 -0.87 -26.41 -5.16
C GLY A 761 0.63 -26.63 -5.03
N PHE A 762 1.16 -27.72 -5.56
CA PHE A 762 2.60 -28.04 -5.52
C PHE A 762 3.42 -27.04 -6.34
N LYS A 763 2.95 -26.64 -7.51
CA LYS A 763 3.57 -25.56 -8.31
C LYS A 763 3.68 -24.25 -7.51
N ALA A 764 2.61 -23.87 -6.79
CA ALA A 764 2.63 -22.69 -5.93
C ALA A 764 3.62 -22.83 -4.75
N ALA A 765 3.89 -24.05 -4.30
CA ALA A 765 4.89 -24.37 -3.27
C ALA A 765 6.33 -24.50 -3.82
N GLY A 766 6.54 -24.27 -5.12
CA GLY A 766 7.86 -24.34 -5.77
C GLY A 766 8.24 -25.73 -6.30
N ILE A 767 7.30 -26.68 -6.35
CA ILE A 767 7.50 -28.03 -6.93
C ILE A 767 6.95 -28.05 -8.36
N ARG A 768 7.82 -28.18 -9.35
CA ARG A 768 7.45 -28.28 -10.77
C ARG A 768 7.12 -29.73 -11.14
N SER A 769 5.91 -29.99 -11.67
CA SER A 769 5.65 -31.27 -12.31
C SER A 769 6.44 -31.39 -13.62
N VAL A 770 7.24 -32.46 -13.74
CA VAL A 770 8.00 -32.76 -14.96
C VAL A 770 7.20 -33.60 -15.94
N LEU A 771 6.21 -34.34 -15.43
CA LEU A 771 5.20 -35.05 -16.23
C LEU A 771 3.96 -35.27 -15.38
N SER A 772 2.79 -35.07 -15.98
CA SER A 772 1.48 -35.44 -15.39
C SER A 772 0.80 -36.48 -16.28
N ASN A 773 0.12 -37.47 -15.67
CA ASN A 773 -0.59 -38.51 -16.39
C ASN A 773 -2.03 -38.66 -15.92
N ASP A 774 -2.96 -38.80 -16.87
CA ASP A 774 -4.34 -39.23 -16.66
C ASP A 774 -4.86 -39.96 -17.90
N ILE A 775 -5.90 -40.77 -17.77
CA ILE A 775 -6.55 -41.46 -18.86
C ILE A 775 -7.63 -40.59 -19.53
N GLU A 776 -8.20 -39.65 -18.82
CA GLU A 776 -9.31 -38.79 -19.25
C GLU A 776 -8.78 -37.59 -20.07
N GLU A 777 -8.97 -37.62 -21.39
CA GLU A 777 -8.51 -36.59 -22.33
C GLU A 777 -8.93 -35.16 -21.86
N SER A 778 -10.18 -35.00 -21.43
CA SER A 778 -10.68 -33.67 -21.02
C SER A 778 -9.96 -33.12 -19.78
N ALA A 779 -9.53 -34.00 -18.88
CA ALA A 779 -8.73 -33.64 -17.69
C ALA A 779 -7.31 -33.27 -18.11
N CYS A 780 -6.68 -34.04 -18.99
CA CYS A 780 -5.39 -33.72 -19.58
C CYS A 780 -5.38 -32.37 -20.30
N VAL A 781 -6.44 -32.09 -21.09
CA VAL A 781 -6.62 -30.78 -21.77
C VAL A 781 -6.75 -29.66 -20.75
N THR A 782 -7.56 -29.83 -19.69
CA THR A 782 -7.73 -28.85 -18.62
C THR A 782 -6.40 -28.53 -17.95
N LEU A 783 -5.61 -29.55 -17.58
CA LEU A 783 -4.31 -29.39 -16.96
C LEU A 783 -3.37 -28.61 -17.89
N LYS A 784 -3.31 -29.01 -19.17
CA LYS A 784 -2.42 -28.37 -20.17
C LYS A 784 -2.78 -26.91 -20.44
N ILE A 785 -4.07 -26.55 -20.49
CA ILE A 785 -4.52 -25.16 -20.64
C ILE A 785 -4.05 -24.28 -19.49
N ASN A 786 -4.10 -24.79 -18.26
CA ASN A 786 -3.75 -24.03 -17.07
C ASN A 786 -2.24 -24.07 -16.73
N ASN A 787 -1.53 -25.08 -17.27
CA ASN A 787 -0.10 -25.29 -17.07
C ASN A 787 0.55 -25.66 -18.40
N PRO A 788 0.66 -24.75 -19.36
CA PRO A 788 1.14 -25.04 -20.71
C PRO A 788 2.60 -25.54 -20.73
N GLU A 789 3.38 -25.23 -19.71
CA GLU A 789 4.77 -25.65 -19.56
C GLU A 789 4.93 -27.12 -19.12
N ILE A 790 3.88 -27.73 -18.53
CA ILE A 790 3.95 -29.11 -18.03
C ILE A 790 3.67 -30.10 -19.14
N PRO A 791 4.55 -31.07 -19.39
CA PRO A 791 4.25 -32.22 -20.23
C PRO A 791 3.08 -33.04 -19.66
N VAL A 792 2.08 -33.37 -20.51
CA VAL A 792 0.93 -34.15 -20.10
C VAL A 792 0.83 -35.37 -20.98
N LEU A 793 0.84 -36.57 -20.38
CA LEU A 793 0.66 -37.86 -21.03
C LEU A 793 -0.78 -38.31 -20.80
N CYS A 794 -1.61 -38.24 -21.87
CA CYS A 794 -2.95 -38.84 -21.87
C CYS A 794 -2.85 -40.32 -22.20
N GLY A 795 -2.83 -41.19 -21.20
CA GLY A 795 -2.61 -42.64 -21.41
C GLY A 795 -3.04 -43.51 -20.22
N ASP A 796 -3.37 -44.77 -20.55
CA ASP A 796 -3.74 -45.78 -19.59
C ASP A 796 -2.50 -46.28 -18.85
N ILE A 797 -2.41 -46.01 -17.55
CA ILE A 797 -1.28 -46.37 -16.67
C ILE A 797 -1.10 -47.87 -16.49
N THR A 798 -2.13 -48.68 -16.83
CA THR A 798 -1.98 -50.19 -16.78
C THR A 798 -1.15 -50.72 -17.93
N LYS A 799 -0.93 -49.90 -18.97
CA LYS A 799 -0.12 -50.30 -20.13
C LYS A 799 1.37 -50.11 -19.83
N ILE A 800 2.17 -51.15 -20.22
CA ILE A 800 3.60 -51.10 -19.95
C ILE A 800 4.28 -49.95 -20.67
N GLU A 801 3.86 -49.63 -21.87
CA GLU A 801 4.40 -48.54 -22.67
C GLU A 801 4.18 -47.18 -21.99
N THR A 802 3.03 -47.01 -21.32
CA THR A 802 2.74 -45.77 -20.54
C THR A 802 3.64 -45.68 -19.30
N LYS A 803 3.78 -46.79 -18.55
CA LYS A 803 4.67 -46.84 -17.38
C LYS A 803 6.12 -46.55 -17.76
N ASP A 804 6.62 -47.19 -18.84
CA ASP A 804 7.99 -47.00 -19.30
C ASP A 804 8.28 -45.56 -19.69
N LEU A 805 7.35 -44.90 -20.37
CA LEU A 805 7.44 -43.47 -20.70
C LEU A 805 7.48 -42.57 -19.44
N ILE A 806 6.63 -42.86 -18.45
CA ILE A 806 6.59 -42.11 -17.20
C ILE A 806 7.92 -42.30 -16.43
N VAL A 807 8.38 -43.53 -16.27
CA VAL A 807 9.60 -43.83 -15.56
C VAL A 807 10.83 -43.21 -16.25
N LYS A 808 10.90 -43.32 -17.59
CA LYS A 808 11.96 -42.68 -18.38
C LYS A 808 11.99 -41.19 -18.20
N ALA A 809 10.84 -40.50 -18.35
CA ALA A 809 10.74 -39.05 -18.17
C ALA A 809 11.11 -38.61 -16.74
N ALA A 810 10.70 -39.39 -15.73
CA ALA A 810 11.01 -39.10 -14.34
C ALA A 810 12.52 -39.18 -14.05
N ILE A 811 13.19 -40.19 -14.61
CA ILE A 811 14.64 -40.35 -14.43
C ILE A 811 15.41 -39.28 -15.21
N GLU A 812 15.09 -39.05 -16.45
CA GLU A 812 15.75 -38.04 -17.30
C GLU A 812 15.65 -36.63 -16.73
N GLU A 813 14.50 -36.28 -16.20
CA GLU A 813 14.26 -34.96 -15.59
C GLU A 813 14.72 -34.91 -14.11
N GLY A 814 15.02 -36.03 -13.48
CA GLY A 814 15.41 -36.11 -12.07
C GLY A 814 14.25 -35.77 -11.13
N ALA A 815 13.13 -36.45 -11.32
CA ALA A 815 11.99 -36.30 -10.41
C ALA A 815 12.32 -36.88 -9.04
N ASP A 816 12.12 -36.07 -7.99
CA ASP A 816 12.43 -36.41 -6.60
C ASP A 816 11.17 -36.66 -5.75
N LEU A 817 9.99 -36.42 -6.33
CA LEU A 817 8.68 -36.64 -5.73
C LEU A 817 7.73 -37.32 -6.72
N ILE A 818 6.97 -38.30 -6.23
CA ILE A 818 5.79 -38.81 -6.95
C ILE A 818 4.54 -38.51 -6.11
N CYS A 819 3.53 -37.95 -6.75
CA CYS A 819 2.23 -37.75 -6.13
C CYS A 819 1.11 -38.31 -6.99
N GLY A 820 -0.05 -38.57 -6.36
CA GLY A 820 -1.23 -39.00 -7.09
C GLY A 820 -2.33 -39.58 -6.23
N GLY A 821 -3.54 -39.66 -6.80
CA GLY A 821 -4.71 -40.22 -6.18
C GLY A 821 -5.34 -41.31 -7.05
N PRO A 822 -4.87 -42.55 -6.99
CA PRO A 822 -5.44 -43.62 -7.79
C PRO A 822 -6.93 -43.84 -7.46
N PRO A 823 -7.83 -44.01 -8.46
CA PRO A 823 -9.26 -44.12 -8.22
C PRO A 823 -9.59 -45.37 -7.40
N CYS A 824 -10.39 -45.15 -6.34
CA CYS A 824 -10.87 -46.15 -5.43
C CYS A 824 -12.42 -46.18 -5.41
N GLN A 825 -13.02 -46.37 -6.56
CA GLN A 825 -14.52 -46.37 -6.64
C GLN A 825 -15.16 -47.52 -5.89
N GLY A 826 -14.47 -48.67 -5.72
CA GLY A 826 -14.89 -49.79 -4.89
C GLY A 826 -14.84 -49.47 -3.38
N PHE A 827 -14.04 -48.49 -2.97
CA PHE A 827 -13.87 -48.08 -1.57
C PHE A 827 -14.79 -46.92 -1.13
N SER A 828 -15.44 -46.26 -2.09
CA SER A 828 -16.33 -45.14 -1.78
C SER A 828 -17.58 -45.58 -1.02
N MET A 829 -17.89 -44.87 0.08
CA MET A 829 -19.11 -45.06 0.85
C MET A 829 -20.42 -44.77 0.05
N ALA A 830 -20.31 -44.15 -1.13
CA ALA A 830 -21.41 -43.77 -2.00
C ALA A 830 -21.54 -44.67 -3.23
N GLY A 831 -20.59 -45.61 -3.49
CA GLY A 831 -20.62 -46.52 -4.66
C GLY A 831 -21.07 -47.96 -4.33
N PHE A 832 -21.30 -48.78 -5.39
CA PHE A 832 -21.42 -50.23 -5.23
C PHE A 832 -20.03 -50.80 -4.87
N ARG A 833 -19.90 -51.35 -3.68
CA ARG A 833 -18.66 -51.99 -3.20
C ARG A 833 -18.47 -53.34 -3.93
N ALA A 834 -17.93 -53.31 -5.14
CA ALA A 834 -17.57 -54.53 -5.89
C ALA A 834 -16.12 -54.87 -5.56
N GLU A 835 -15.92 -56.05 -5.01
CA GLU A 835 -14.58 -56.54 -4.60
C GLU A 835 -13.69 -56.77 -5.84
N ASP A 836 -14.22 -57.17 -6.97
CA ASP A 836 -13.51 -57.47 -8.22
C ASP A 836 -13.39 -56.28 -9.20
N ASP A 837 -13.59 -55.03 -8.76
CA ASP A 837 -13.43 -53.90 -9.64
C ASP A 837 -11.96 -53.72 -10.04
N PRO A 838 -11.59 -53.82 -11.34
CA PRO A 838 -10.21 -53.66 -11.78
C PRO A 838 -9.52 -52.37 -11.32
N ARG A 839 -10.28 -51.32 -11.05
CA ARG A 839 -9.79 -50.04 -10.57
C ARG A 839 -9.24 -50.12 -9.14
N ASN A 840 -9.60 -51.15 -8.38
CA ASN A 840 -9.08 -51.41 -7.06
C ASN A 840 -7.60 -51.90 -7.09
N GLN A 841 -7.08 -52.24 -8.26
CA GLN A 841 -5.69 -52.65 -8.47
C GLN A 841 -4.76 -51.52 -8.94
N LEU A 842 -5.31 -50.36 -9.36
CA LEU A 842 -4.50 -49.25 -9.90
C LEU A 842 -3.45 -48.67 -8.91
N PHE A 843 -3.61 -48.94 -7.63
CA PHE A 843 -2.54 -48.57 -6.66
C PHE A 843 -1.27 -49.38 -6.89
N ARG A 844 -1.37 -50.62 -7.40
CA ARG A 844 -0.21 -51.44 -7.76
C ARG A 844 0.54 -50.86 -8.96
N ASP A 845 -0.16 -50.32 -9.94
CA ASP A 845 0.46 -49.65 -11.07
C ASP A 845 1.19 -48.37 -10.62
N PHE A 846 0.67 -47.69 -9.60
CA PHE A 846 1.35 -46.59 -8.95
C PHE A 846 2.64 -47.07 -8.27
N VAL A 847 2.59 -48.18 -7.52
CA VAL A 847 3.75 -48.76 -6.85
C VAL A 847 4.84 -49.21 -7.85
N ASP A 848 4.43 -49.77 -8.99
CA ASP A 848 5.38 -50.16 -10.06
C ASP A 848 6.18 -48.94 -10.57
N ILE A 849 5.53 -47.80 -10.77
CA ILE A 849 6.21 -46.57 -11.18
C ILE A 849 7.13 -46.05 -10.05
N VAL A 850 6.68 -46.09 -8.79
CA VAL A 850 7.52 -45.72 -7.63
C VAL A 850 8.78 -46.57 -7.61
N LYS A 851 8.63 -47.88 -7.81
CA LYS A 851 9.77 -48.82 -7.88
C LYS A 851 10.75 -48.45 -9.00
N GLY A 852 10.24 -48.10 -10.18
CA GLY A 852 11.06 -47.72 -11.32
C GLY A 852 11.78 -46.38 -11.13
N VAL A 853 11.16 -45.39 -10.48
CA VAL A 853 11.69 -44.02 -10.30
C VAL A 853 12.54 -43.90 -9.02
N ASN A 854 12.16 -44.57 -7.95
CA ASN A 854 12.76 -44.48 -6.63
C ASN A 854 12.86 -43.02 -6.09
N PRO A 855 11.76 -42.28 -5.99
CA PRO A 855 11.75 -40.89 -5.59
C PRO A 855 12.17 -40.71 -4.11
N LYS A 856 12.50 -39.48 -3.67
CA LYS A 856 12.76 -39.15 -2.27
C LYS A 856 11.52 -39.20 -1.41
N VAL A 857 10.40 -38.69 -1.98
CA VAL A 857 9.12 -38.55 -1.28
C VAL A 857 7.97 -39.08 -2.16
N ILE A 858 6.99 -39.69 -1.51
CA ILE A 858 5.75 -40.13 -2.16
C ILE A 858 4.59 -39.45 -1.42
N VAL A 859 3.62 -38.88 -2.19
CA VAL A 859 2.36 -38.41 -1.66
C VAL A 859 1.21 -39.14 -2.33
N PHE A 860 0.55 -40.00 -1.57
CA PHE A 860 -0.54 -40.86 -2.04
C PHE A 860 -1.85 -40.41 -1.40
N GLU A 861 -2.78 -39.93 -2.23
CA GLU A 861 -4.09 -39.40 -1.79
C GLU A 861 -5.18 -40.44 -2.01
N ASN A 862 -6.13 -40.50 -1.07
CA ASN A 862 -7.32 -41.33 -1.27
C ASN A 862 -8.53 -40.85 -0.40
N VAL A 863 -9.69 -41.48 -0.61
CA VAL A 863 -10.90 -41.27 0.20
C VAL A 863 -10.80 -42.00 1.55
N GLU A 864 -11.51 -41.50 2.59
CA GLU A 864 -11.58 -42.11 3.94
C GLU A 864 -11.97 -43.60 3.91
N GLY A 865 -12.72 -44.03 2.89
CA GLY A 865 -13.09 -45.42 2.71
C GLY A 865 -11.93 -46.39 2.61
N LEU A 866 -10.73 -45.95 2.17
CA LEU A 866 -9.51 -46.76 2.13
C LEU A 866 -9.17 -47.38 3.50
N LEU A 867 -9.34 -46.65 4.60
CA LEU A 867 -9.01 -47.10 5.95
C LEU A 867 -9.97 -48.18 6.49
N SER A 868 -11.20 -48.22 6.00
CA SER A 868 -12.28 -49.08 6.50
C SER A 868 -12.64 -50.27 5.58
N PHE A 869 -12.31 -50.17 4.29
CA PHE A 869 -12.64 -51.19 3.31
C PHE A 869 -11.95 -52.50 3.61
N GLN A 870 -12.72 -53.60 3.63
CA GLN A 870 -12.22 -54.95 4.04
C GLN A 870 -11.44 -54.93 5.38
N GLY A 871 -11.90 -54.16 6.35
CA GLY A 871 -11.20 -54.02 7.64
C GLY A 871 -9.80 -53.37 7.52
N GLY A 872 -9.61 -52.49 6.49
CA GLY A 872 -8.36 -51.78 6.24
C GLY A 872 -7.27 -52.65 5.55
N LYS A 873 -7.64 -53.74 4.91
CA LYS A 873 -6.71 -54.63 4.19
C LYS A 873 -5.90 -53.89 3.14
N THR A 874 -6.59 -53.12 2.28
CA THR A 874 -5.92 -52.40 1.19
C THR A 874 -4.97 -51.30 1.71
N TYR A 875 -5.36 -50.60 2.79
CA TYR A 875 -4.46 -49.61 3.41
C TYR A 875 -3.17 -50.29 3.93
N ARG A 876 -3.32 -51.44 4.64
CA ARG A 876 -2.15 -52.19 5.12
C ARG A 876 -1.28 -52.71 3.98
N GLU A 877 -1.89 -53.19 2.87
CA GLU A 877 -1.16 -53.64 1.68
C GLU A 877 -0.35 -52.48 1.05
N VAL A 878 -0.94 -51.32 0.83
CA VAL A 878 -0.21 -50.14 0.31
C VAL A 878 0.93 -49.75 1.22
N HIS A 879 0.69 -49.71 2.54
CA HIS A 879 1.70 -49.41 3.55
C HIS A 879 2.86 -50.43 3.52
N THR A 880 2.55 -51.72 3.41
CA THR A 880 3.56 -52.80 3.35
C THR A 880 4.42 -52.68 2.08
N LEU A 881 3.77 -52.47 0.91
CA LEU A 881 4.48 -52.33 -0.36
C LEU A 881 5.46 -51.15 -0.35
N PHE A 882 5.09 -49.98 0.17
CA PHE A 882 6.03 -48.87 0.29
C PHE A 882 7.14 -49.15 1.32
N SER A 883 6.83 -49.83 2.40
CA SER A 883 7.85 -50.25 3.39
C SER A 883 8.88 -51.24 2.81
N GLU A 884 8.40 -52.22 2.01
CA GLU A 884 9.27 -53.19 1.30
C GLU A 884 10.17 -52.51 0.25
N LEU A 885 9.72 -51.37 -0.32
CA LEU A 885 10.51 -50.55 -1.23
C LEU A 885 11.48 -49.60 -0.49
N GLY A 886 11.60 -49.66 0.82
CA GLY A 886 12.52 -48.87 1.62
C GLY A 886 12.03 -47.48 1.99
N TYR A 887 10.73 -47.30 2.14
CA TYR A 887 10.13 -46.03 2.59
C TYR A 887 9.57 -46.12 3.99
N ASN A 888 9.80 -45.10 4.80
CA ASN A 888 9.07 -44.86 6.03
C ASN A 888 7.72 -44.16 5.64
N THR A 889 6.61 -44.71 6.12
CA THR A 889 5.26 -44.36 5.66
C THR A 889 4.38 -43.92 6.84
N THR A 890 3.76 -42.73 6.74
CA THR A 890 2.73 -42.27 7.69
C THR A 890 1.47 -41.85 6.92
N GLY A 891 0.30 -42.14 7.49
CA GLY A 891 -0.95 -41.82 6.87
C GLY A 891 -1.93 -41.10 7.81
N HIS A 892 -2.42 -39.89 7.41
CA HIS A 892 -3.38 -39.12 8.17
C HIS A 892 -4.64 -38.82 7.38
N THR A 893 -5.78 -38.70 8.09
CA THR A 893 -7.00 -38.14 7.52
C THR A 893 -7.02 -36.63 7.76
N LEU A 894 -6.89 -35.85 6.69
CA LEU A 894 -6.94 -34.40 6.77
C LEU A 894 -8.34 -33.87 6.46
N MET A 895 -8.80 -32.93 7.27
CA MET A 895 -10.07 -32.23 7.09
C MET A 895 -9.80 -30.87 6.43
N SER A 896 -10.15 -30.69 5.18
CA SER A 896 -9.76 -29.53 4.35
C SER A 896 -10.13 -28.16 4.95
N ASN A 897 -11.29 -28.05 5.64
CA ASN A 897 -11.70 -26.79 6.29
C ASN A 897 -10.81 -26.33 7.46
N GLU A 898 -9.96 -27.22 7.98
CA GLU A 898 -8.94 -26.89 9.00
C GLU A 898 -7.68 -26.25 8.37
N TYR A 899 -7.59 -26.23 7.06
CA TYR A 899 -6.47 -25.72 6.25
C TYR A 899 -6.87 -24.54 5.36
N ALA A 900 -7.79 -23.69 5.83
CA ALA A 900 -8.30 -22.51 5.11
C ALA A 900 -8.99 -22.83 3.76
N VAL A 901 -9.50 -24.04 3.58
CA VAL A 901 -10.32 -24.44 2.42
C VAL A 901 -11.80 -24.28 2.80
N PRO A 902 -12.66 -23.66 1.96
CA PRO A 902 -14.07 -23.41 2.27
C PRO A 902 -14.97 -24.65 2.13
N GLN A 903 -14.45 -25.83 2.47
CA GLN A 903 -15.15 -27.11 2.29
C GLN A 903 -14.79 -28.13 3.38
N LYS A 904 -15.79 -28.77 3.97
CA LYS A 904 -15.63 -29.92 4.85
C LYS A 904 -15.39 -31.19 4.02
N ARG A 905 -14.14 -31.47 3.64
CA ARG A 905 -13.73 -32.60 2.82
C ARG A 905 -12.65 -33.39 3.51
N LYS A 906 -12.89 -34.66 3.78
CA LYS A 906 -11.93 -35.58 4.35
C LYS A 906 -11.13 -36.30 3.27
N ARG A 907 -9.81 -36.36 3.43
CA ARG A 907 -8.94 -37.14 2.57
C ARG A 907 -7.85 -37.83 3.40
N VAL A 908 -7.60 -39.08 3.05
CA VAL A 908 -6.46 -39.84 3.57
C VAL A 908 -5.26 -39.45 2.72
N ILE A 909 -4.24 -38.92 3.35
CA ILE A 909 -2.96 -38.58 2.70
C ILE A 909 -1.91 -39.49 3.34
N LEU A 910 -1.24 -40.34 2.53
CA LEU A 910 -0.05 -41.03 2.95
C LEU A 910 1.16 -40.25 2.43
N ILE A 911 2.09 -39.96 3.32
CA ILE A 911 3.38 -39.37 2.97
C ILE A 911 4.44 -40.40 3.31
N CYS A 912 5.28 -40.72 2.31
CA CYS A 912 6.38 -41.68 2.48
C CYS A 912 7.69 -40.98 2.19
N THR A 913 8.67 -41.15 3.05
CA THR A 913 10.06 -40.67 2.87
C THR A 913 11.01 -41.87 2.72
N ARG A 914 11.93 -41.80 1.76
CA ARG A 914 12.92 -42.86 1.56
C ARG A 914 13.82 -42.91 2.78
N ASN A 915 14.13 -44.13 3.25
CA ASN A 915 14.81 -44.38 4.54
C ASN A 915 16.19 -43.71 4.65
N ASP A 916 16.90 -43.53 3.53
CA ASP A 916 18.23 -42.90 3.48
C ASP A 916 18.22 -41.39 3.79
N LEU A 917 17.05 -40.74 3.74
CA LEU A 917 16.93 -39.34 4.06
C LEU A 917 16.94 -39.06 5.55
N GLY A 918 16.63 -40.05 6.41
CA GLY A 918 16.52 -39.86 7.85
C GLY A 918 15.43 -38.88 8.29
N ILE A 919 14.45 -38.56 7.41
CA ILE A 919 13.35 -37.62 7.67
C ILE A 919 12.11 -38.42 8.08
N ASN A 920 11.52 -38.06 9.21
CA ASN A 920 10.25 -38.65 9.63
C ASN A 920 9.10 -38.03 8.76
N PRO A 921 8.32 -38.88 8.02
CA PRO A 921 7.22 -38.38 7.21
C PRO A 921 6.16 -37.60 8.00
N GLU A 922 6.05 -37.80 9.32
CA GLU A 922 5.18 -37.03 10.21
C GLU A 922 5.49 -35.53 10.18
N GLU A 923 6.74 -35.13 9.99
CA GLU A 923 7.17 -33.75 9.92
C GLU A 923 6.76 -33.04 8.61
N LEU A 924 6.27 -33.79 7.61
CA LEU A 924 5.86 -33.26 6.31
C LEU A 924 4.37 -32.89 6.25
N TYR A 925 3.61 -33.18 7.31
CA TYR A 925 2.22 -32.78 7.40
C TYR A 925 2.09 -31.30 7.83
N PRO A 926 1.25 -30.52 7.15
CA PRO A 926 0.97 -29.15 7.58
C PRO A 926 0.19 -29.14 8.90
N LYS A 927 0.43 -28.11 9.71
CA LYS A 927 -0.38 -27.89 10.92
C LYS A 927 -1.73 -27.25 10.53
N PRO A 928 -2.84 -27.68 11.17
CA PRO A 928 -4.13 -27.01 10.97
C PRO A 928 -4.08 -25.54 11.38
N ILE A 929 -4.68 -24.66 10.58
CA ILE A 929 -4.69 -23.20 10.79
C ILE A 929 -6.07 -22.61 11.07
N THR A 930 -7.17 -23.33 10.76
CA THR A 930 -8.55 -22.87 10.91
C THR A 930 -9.38 -23.92 11.68
N VAL A 931 -8.92 -24.32 12.86
CA VAL A 931 -9.52 -25.40 13.67
C VAL A 931 -10.86 -24.99 14.26
N SER A 932 -10.98 -23.76 14.82
CA SER A 932 -12.24 -23.31 15.43
C SER A 932 -13.27 -22.97 14.36
N SER A 933 -14.56 -23.21 14.67
CA SER A 933 -15.66 -22.97 13.72
C SER A 933 -15.74 -21.50 13.26
N GLU A 934 -15.35 -20.55 14.11
CA GLU A 934 -15.35 -19.11 13.83
C GLU A 934 -14.26 -18.67 12.85
N LYS A 935 -13.17 -19.45 12.74
CA LYS A 935 -12.02 -19.18 11.85
C LYS A 935 -12.11 -19.86 10.50
N GLN A 936 -13.04 -20.80 10.34
CA GLN A 936 -13.27 -21.52 9.09
C GLN A 936 -13.81 -20.60 8.00
N VAL A 937 -13.32 -20.81 6.79
CA VAL A 937 -13.79 -20.05 5.64
C VAL A 937 -15.20 -20.45 5.27
N THR A 938 -16.12 -19.50 5.28
CA THR A 938 -17.55 -19.74 5.09
C THR A 938 -17.94 -19.76 3.61
N ALA A 939 -19.11 -20.36 3.33
CA ALA A 939 -19.69 -20.32 1.99
C ALA A 939 -19.99 -18.88 1.54
N ARG A 940 -20.38 -18.00 2.48
CA ARG A 940 -20.60 -16.56 2.19
C ARG A 940 -19.34 -15.89 1.68
N GLU A 941 -18.22 -16.02 2.39
CA GLU A 941 -16.94 -15.46 1.95
C GLU A 941 -16.51 -15.97 0.57
N THR A 942 -16.97 -17.17 0.18
CA THR A 942 -16.53 -17.89 -1.01
C THR A 942 -17.31 -17.53 -2.27
N ILE A 943 -18.64 -17.41 -2.19
CA ILE A 943 -19.52 -17.32 -3.36
C ILE A 943 -20.57 -16.21 -3.31
N ALA A 944 -20.64 -15.38 -2.25
CA ALA A 944 -21.68 -14.35 -2.17
C ALA A 944 -21.53 -13.25 -3.25
N ASP A 945 -20.33 -12.99 -3.74
CA ASP A 945 -20.08 -12.08 -4.86
C ASP A 945 -20.66 -12.58 -6.20
N LEU A 946 -20.97 -13.88 -6.30
CA LEU A 946 -21.57 -14.50 -7.48
C LEU A 946 -23.12 -14.59 -7.39
N GLU A 947 -23.70 -14.14 -6.27
CA GLU A 947 -25.15 -14.27 -6.02
C GLU A 947 -25.98 -13.59 -7.11
N ASN A 948 -25.58 -12.38 -7.54
CA ASN A 948 -26.27 -11.60 -8.55
C ASN A 948 -25.63 -11.69 -9.95
N VAL A 949 -24.73 -12.66 -10.16
CA VAL A 949 -24.07 -12.89 -11.43
C VAL A 949 -24.82 -13.97 -12.22
N GLU A 950 -25.12 -13.69 -13.49
CA GLU A 950 -25.80 -14.64 -14.36
C GLU A 950 -24.94 -15.90 -14.62
N CYS A 951 -25.57 -17.08 -14.49
CA CYS A 951 -24.91 -18.37 -14.69
C CYS A 951 -24.66 -18.65 -16.17
N THR A 952 -23.60 -18.12 -16.72
CA THR A 952 -23.16 -18.31 -18.10
C THR A 952 -21.74 -18.88 -18.15
N GLU A 953 -21.29 -19.36 -19.31
CA GLU A 953 -19.95 -19.93 -19.50
C GLU A 953 -18.85 -18.89 -19.21
N THR A 954 -19.14 -17.62 -19.48
CA THR A 954 -18.32 -16.49 -19.17
C THR A 954 -19.21 -15.38 -18.58
N ALA A 955 -19.02 -15.03 -17.33
CA ALA A 955 -19.78 -14.01 -16.63
C ALA A 955 -18.88 -12.84 -16.19
N SER A 956 -19.44 -11.63 -16.09
CA SER A 956 -18.72 -10.46 -15.58
C SER A 956 -18.72 -10.44 -14.06
N TYR A 957 -17.64 -9.93 -13.44
CA TYR A 957 -17.62 -9.69 -12.00
C TYR A 957 -18.60 -8.58 -11.61
N ALA A 958 -19.28 -8.77 -10.49
CA ALA A 958 -20.04 -7.70 -9.84
C ALA A 958 -19.12 -6.92 -8.87
N ASP A 959 -19.40 -5.62 -8.69
CA ASP A 959 -18.73 -4.81 -7.69
C ASP A 959 -19.17 -5.25 -6.29
N CYS A 960 -18.21 -5.64 -5.46
CA CYS A 960 -18.44 -6.06 -4.07
C CYS A 960 -17.23 -5.80 -3.19
N GLU A 961 -17.44 -5.76 -1.88
CA GLU A 961 -16.35 -5.79 -0.91
C GLU A 961 -15.64 -7.15 -0.96
N GLU A 962 -14.32 -7.15 -1.11
CA GLU A 962 -13.54 -8.36 -1.31
C GLU A 962 -12.92 -8.86 -0.01
N SER A 963 -13.38 -10.01 0.46
CA SER A 963 -12.69 -10.78 1.51
C SER A 963 -11.34 -11.33 0.98
N ASP A 964 -10.45 -11.78 1.88
CA ASP A 964 -9.14 -12.30 1.48
C ASP A 964 -9.24 -13.53 0.56
N ILE A 965 -10.25 -14.38 0.76
CA ILE A 965 -10.45 -15.51 -0.14
C ILE A 965 -10.96 -15.06 -1.51
N LEU A 966 -11.76 -14.00 -1.62
CA LEU A 966 -12.14 -13.43 -2.91
C LEU A 966 -10.94 -12.80 -3.63
N LYS A 967 -10.09 -12.07 -2.90
CA LYS A 967 -8.82 -11.58 -3.45
C LYS A 967 -7.94 -12.73 -3.96
N PHE A 968 -7.90 -13.85 -3.23
CA PHE A 968 -7.19 -15.05 -3.67
C PHE A 968 -7.79 -15.66 -4.94
N PHE A 969 -9.11 -15.82 -5.02
CA PHE A 969 -9.76 -16.35 -6.23
C PHE A 969 -9.54 -15.47 -7.46
N LYS A 970 -9.61 -14.17 -7.30
CA LYS A 970 -9.36 -13.16 -8.35
C LYS A 970 -7.88 -12.97 -8.68
N GLY A 971 -6.97 -13.75 -8.05
CA GLY A 971 -5.53 -13.70 -8.31
C GLY A 971 -4.79 -12.51 -7.70
N LYS A 972 -5.46 -11.70 -6.86
CA LYS A 972 -4.87 -10.55 -6.14
C LYS A 972 -3.97 -10.97 -4.97
N LEU A 973 -4.18 -12.17 -4.43
CA LEU A 973 -3.33 -12.81 -3.43
C LEU A 973 -2.73 -14.11 -3.98
N SER A 974 -1.46 -14.35 -3.66
CA SER A 974 -0.81 -15.65 -3.86
C SER A 974 -1.33 -16.69 -2.85
N TYR A 975 -1.00 -17.97 -3.04
CA TYR A 975 -1.27 -19.02 -2.05
C TYR A 975 -0.59 -18.73 -0.71
N LYS A 976 0.65 -18.21 -0.76
CA LYS A 976 1.44 -17.86 0.43
C LYS A 976 0.74 -16.76 1.22
N GLU A 977 0.46 -15.64 0.59
CA GLU A 977 -0.17 -14.48 1.25
C GLU A 977 -1.53 -14.84 1.85
N TYR A 978 -2.34 -15.63 1.14
CA TYR A 978 -3.63 -16.07 1.65
C TYR A 978 -3.51 -16.96 2.90
N VAL A 979 -2.62 -17.97 2.87
CA VAL A 979 -2.43 -18.91 3.98
C VAL A 979 -1.80 -18.21 5.19
N GLU A 980 -0.79 -17.35 4.97
CA GLU A 980 -0.12 -16.59 6.04
C GLU A 980 -1.07 -15.57 6.68
N GLY A 981 -1.90 -14.86 5.90
CA GLY A 981 -2.94 -13.97 6.43
C GLY A 981 -3.93 -14.70 7.34
N ARG A 982 -4.39 -15.90 6.95
CA ARG A 982 -5.27 -16.72 7.80
C ARG A 982 -4.57 -17.25 9.06
N THR A 983 -3.28 -17.50 9.01
CA THR A 983 -2.48 -17.91 10.17
C THR A 983 -2.29 -16.78 11.18
N GLN A 984 -2.03 -15.54 10.71
CA GLN A 984 -1.87 -14.36 11.57
C GLN A 984 -3.15 -14.01 12.31
N LEU A 985 -4.31 -14.07 11.66
CA LEU A 985 -5.61 -13.92 12.31
C LEU A 985 -5.82 -14.92 13.45
N THR A 986 -5.16 -16.07 13.39
CA THR A 986 -5.21 -17.10 14.43
C THR A 986 -4.35 -16.74 15.64
N VAL A 987 -3.22 -16.05 15.43
CA VAL A 987 -2.29 -15.61 16.49
C VAL A 987 -2.80 -14.38 17.23
N GLU A 988 -3.36 -13.40 16.53
CA GLU A 988 -3.85 -12.14 17.11
C GLU A 988 -5.07 -12.32 18.01
N THR A 989 -5.88 -13.37 17.82
CA THR A 989 -7.05 -13.67 18.66
C THR A 989 -6.75 -14.48 19.92
N GLY A 990 -5.45 -14.75 20.20
CA GLY A 990 -5.00 -15.20 21.54
C GLY A 990 -5.38 -16.61 21.97
N GLU A 991 -5.87 -17.48 21.09
CA GLU A 991 -6.24 -18.86 21.40
C GLU A 991 -5.35 -19.87 20.69
N LEU A 992 -4.09 -19.98 21.15
CA LEU A 992 -3.37 -21.24 21.07
C LEU A 992 -3.84 -22.10 22.25
N GLY A 993 -4.79 -22.98 22.02
CA GLY A 993 -5.14 -24.01 22.96
C GLY A 993 -3.88 -24.80 23.35
N ASN A 994 -3.58 -24.89 24.63
CA ASN A 994 -2.47 -25.66 25.17
C ASN A 994 -2.60 -27.12 24.70
N ILE A 995 -1.74 -27.52 23.78
CA ILE A 995 -1.58 -28.94 23.41
C ILE A 995 -0.70 -29.55 24.49
N VAL A 996 -1.30 -30.33 25.35
CA VAL A 996 -0.54 -31.13 26.36
C VAL A 996 -0.49 -32.56 25.85
N ALA A 997 0.73 -33.04 25.62
CA ALA A 997 0.98 -34.46 25.38
C ALA A 997 0.89 -35.20 26.73
N ASP A 998 0.16 -36.32 26.76
CA ASP A 998 0.17 -37.22 27.90
C ASP A 998 1.51 -37.96 28.04
N GLN A 999 1.71 -38.68 29.16
CA GLN A 999 2.95 -39.38 29.45
C GLN A 999 3.29 -40.51 28.44
N ASN A 1000 2.39 -40.80 27.49
CA ASN A 1000 2.54 -41.82 26.45
C ASN A 1000 2.68 -41.23 25.05
N GLY A 1001 2.80 -39.88 24.91
CA GLY A 1001 2.96 -39.19 23.63
C GLY A 1001 1.69 -39.07 22.79
N GLN A 1002 0.51 -39.31 23.39
CA GLN A 1002 -0.77 -39.19 22.67
C GLN A 1002 -1.35 -37.80 22.87
N LEU A 1003 -1.58 -37.05 21.77
CA LEU A 1003 -2.15 -35.72 21.78
C LEU A 1003 -3.66 -35.76 22.01
N SER A 1004 -4.12 -35.21 23.12
CA SER A 1004 -5.55 -35.03 23.39
C SER A 1004 -5.87 -33.55 23.50
N PHE A 1005 -6.99 -33.15 22.88
CA PHE A 1005 -7.56 -31.82 22.99
C PHE A 1005 -8.41 -31.77 24.29
N LEU A 1006 -8.09 -30.84 25.16
CA LEU A 1006 -9.02 -30.42 26.22
C LEU A 1006 -9.92 -29.32 25.63
N ILE A 1007 -11.23 -29.63 25.65
CA ILE A 1007 -12.32 -28.72 25.30
C ILE A 1007 -12.42 -27.60 26.32
#